data_0f397f6a11b7287c74c7c90aabc44948
#
_entry.id   0f397f6a11b7287c74c7c90aabc44948
#
_cell.length_a   1.000
_cell.length_b   1.000
_cell.length_c   1.000
_cell.angle_alpha   90.00
_cell.angle_beta   90.00
_cell.angle_gamma   90.00
#
_symmetry.space_group_name_H-M   'P 1'
#
loop_
_entity.id
_entity.type
_entity.pdbx_description
1 polymer ?
#
loop_
_entity_poly.entity_id
_entity_poly.type
_entity_poly.pdbx_seq_one_letter_code
_entity_poly.pdbx_strand_id
1 'polypeptide(L)'
;MTGCDLTRQAQNALRLARESSAQLGHGYVGSEHLLLGLLREPQGAAARALTAAGIQETAVQTAIAGLVGVGTRGCGPSMGLTPRCRRIIQIAAQESKRLGSRLVGTEHLLIGILRDGDGSAARILGGSGADLRKLYGGLYAAFGESSGSSPYRGRAKDYEAPRESRLLEQFTRDMTRIAAAGRLDPVSGREEELERVIQILCRRTKNNPVLLGEPGVGKTAVAEALAQRIANGQVPPALSHCSLLALDLPATVAGTKYRGEFEDRVKRILKEVQRVGSIILFLDELHTIIGAGSAEGSIDAANILKPALSRGEIQVLGATTQEEYRKFIRKDAALERRFQPVQLEPPTPAVAKTILATLRPRYESYHGLVITDEAIDAAVALSQRYLPDRNLPDKAIDLMDEAAACVKIGGAKEPEDCSTLEQRRKETISALEQAIRGQDFEQAALLRDAEVSFRHQLEEAQQRWKAARTHAPLTVDGDAIAQVLSRWTGIPVTALTQDEASRLLHLEDALHRRVIGQKTAVHSIASAIRRSRAGLQEENRPVGSFLFAGPSGVGKTELCRSLAECLFGSEDALLRLDMSEYMEAQSVSRLIGSPPGYVGYEEGGRLTEAIRKRPYRVVLFDELEKAHPDVWNLLLQILEDGVLTDSQGQKADFRNAILIMTTNAGAEVLASAARPLGFSPTQPGDTEKALQAALRKVFRPEFLNRIDEIICFQPLSEPEVQEIATLMLNQSRKRLQKQHITVTYTQQALVTVTQQGHDPTYGVRPMRRYLRQALENPAAELLLEGRLCPGSGLVVDAEGGELTLSVKAPTLALAEPE
;
A
#
# COMPACT_ATOMS: atom_id res chain seq x y z
N MET A 1 16.43 0.57 44.42
CA MET A 1 15.88 1.93 44.33
C MET A 1 15.17 1.97 43.01
N THR A 2 13.83 2.13 42.99
CA THR A 2 12.98 2.18 41.81
C THR A 2 13.24 3.52 41.12
N GLY A 3 13.69 3.50 39.89
CA GLY A 3 14.03 4.68 39.07
C GLY A 3 12.82 5.53 38.62
N CYS A 4 11.98 5.93 39.57
CA CYS A 4 10.87 6.85 39.37
C CYS A 4 11.14 8.12 40.17
N ASP A 5 11.12 9.25 39.46
CA ASP A 5 11.28 10.56 40.12
C ASP A 5 9.99 10.89 40.86
N LEU A 6 10.09 10.99 42.21
CA LEU A 6 8.98 11.25 43.12
C LEU A 6 8.98 12.73 43.51
N THR A 7 7.79 13.34 43.69
CA THR A 7 7.68 14.66 44.29
C THR A 7 8.16 14.66 45.74
N ARG A 8 8.58 15.80 46.27
CA ARG A 8 9.00 15.94 47.69
C ARG A 8 7.91 15.44 48.66
N GLN A 9 6.63 15.69 48.38
CA GLN A 9 5.49 15.20 49.16
C GLN A 9 5.31 13.68 49.05
N ALA A 10 5.49 13.07 47.89
CA ALA A 10 5.43 11.63 47.75
C ALA A 10 6.59 10.91 48.47
N GLN A 11 7.80 11.50 48.44
CA GLN A 11 8.95 11.02 49.21
C GLN A 11 8.69 11.08 50.71
N ASN A 12 8.10 12.20 51.18
CA ASN A 12 7.74 12.35 52.59
C ASN A 12 6.63 11.39 53.03
N ALA A 13 5.61 11.15 52.19
CA ALA A 13 4.58 10.14 52.48
C ALA A 13 5.17 8.74 52.59
N LEU A 14 6.17 8.35 51.76
CA LEU A 14 6.87 7.08 51.88
C LEU A 14 7.72 7.00 53.17
N ARG A 15 8.34 8.09 53.60
CA ARG A 15 9.04 8.19 54.87
C ARG A 15 8.09 7.96 56.04
N LEU A 16 6.95 8.68 56.06
CA LEU A 16 5.90 8.57 57.06
C LEU A 16 5.28 7.16 57.09
N ALA A 17 5.17 6.48 55.93
CA ALA A 17 4.74 5.10 55.84
C ALA A 17 5.71 4.13 56.54
N ARG A 18 7.02 4.36 56.44
CA ARG A 18 8.04 3.59 57.21
C ARG A 18 7.96 3.85 58.69
N GLU A 19 7.81 5.07 59.09
CA GLU A 19 7.62 5.45 60.50
C GLU A 19 6.37 4.82 61.09
N SER A 20 5.27 4.80 60.34
CA SER A 20 4.01 4.19 60.73
C SER A 20 4.16 2.66 60.89
N SER A 21 4.91 2.01 59.96
CA SER A 21 5.22 0.58 60.05
C SER A 21 6.05 0.24 61.32
N ALA A 22 7.03 1.14 61.67
CA ALA A 22 7.83 0.98 62.89
C ALA A 22 7.00 1.15 64.15
N GLN A 23 6.09 2.15 64.15
CA GLN A 23 5.18 2.41 65.31
C GLN A 23 4.24 1.22 65.57
N LEU A 24 3.78 0.56 64.50
CA LEU A 24 2.92 -0.61 64.58
C LEU A 24 3.70 -1.94 64.84
N GLY A 25 5.02 -1.90 64.91
CA GLY A 25 5.87 -3.02 65.18
C GLY A 25 6.01 -4.00 64.00
N HIS A 26 5.75 -3.59 62.76
CA HIS A 26 5.84 -4.40 61.58
C HIS A 26 7.24 -4.30 60.96
N GLY A 27 7.81 -5.46 60.51
CA GLY A 27 9.14 -5.52 59.88
C GLY A 27 9.16 -5.18 58.42
N TYR A 28 8.06 -4.69 57.81
CA TYR A 28 7.89 -4.41 56.43
C TYR A 28 6.96 -3.24 56.15
N VAL A 29 7.08 -2.59 55.01
CA VAL A 29 6.17 -1.52 54.57
C VAL A 29 5.19 -2.07 53.51
N GLY A 30 3.95 -2.31 53.91
CA GLY A 30 2.85 -2.73 53.04
C GLY A 30 2.00 -1.60 52.50
N SER A 31 0.95 -1.93 51.73
CA SER A 31 0.01 -0.96 51.14
C SER A 31 -0.76 -0.18 52.22
N GLU A 32 -1.09 -0.79 53.36
CA GLU A 32 -1.73 -0.21 54.51
C GLU A 32 -0.90 0.93 55.17
N HIS A 33 0.42 0.67 55.28
CA HIS A 33 1.35 1.67 55.78
C HIS A 33 1.51 2.83 54.79
N LEU A 34 1.48 2.54 53.48
CA LEU A 34 1.52 3.56 52.44
C LEU A 34 0.28 4.44 52.52
N LEU A 35 -0.92 3.88 52.71
CA LEU A 35 -2.17 4.64 52.94
C LEU A 35 -2.07 5.55 54.15
N LEU A 36 -1.54 5.06 55.27
CA LEU A 36 -1.36 5.86 56.49
C LEU A 36 -0.32 6.96 56.27
N GLY A 37 0.76 6.69 55.54
CA GLY A 37 1.77 7.70 55.19
C GLY A 37 1.19 8.79 54.28
N LEU A 38 0.27 8.46 53.38
CA LEU A 38 -0.44 9.45 52.53
C LEU A 38 -1.37 10.33 53.33
N LEU A 39 -2.07 9.79 54.34
CA LEU A 39 -2.91 10.56 55.24
C LEU A 39 -2.13 11.52 56.16
N ARG A 40 -0.94 11.12 56.60
CA ARG A 40 -0.04 11.89 57.42
C ARG A 40 0.73 13.01 56.73
N GLU A 41 0.60 13.10 55.40
CA GLU A 41 1.20 14.18 54.61
C GLU A 41 0.12 15.26 54.30
N PRO A 42 -0.11 16.26 55.17
CA PRO A 42 -1.26 17.14 55.06
C PRO A 42 -1.23 18.06 53.83
N GLN A 43 -0.06 18.33 53.28
CA GLN A 43 0.08 19.14 52.08
C GLN A 43 -0.13 18.32 50.80
N GLY A 44 -0.25 17.00 50.89
CA GLY A 44 -0.45 16.09 49.76
C GLY A 44 -1.88 16.14 49.19
N ALA A 45 -2.03 16.07 47.90
CA ALA A 45 -3.34 15.99 47.25
C ALA A 45 -4.13 14.75 47.71
N ALA A 46 -3.43 13.62 47.97
CA ALA A 46 -4.03 12.40 48.49
C ALA A 46 -4.65 12.59 49.88
N ALA A 47 -3.97 13.29 50.82
CA ALA A 47 -4.47 13.53 52.15
C ALA A 47 -5.78 14.36 52.08
N ARG A 48 -5.79 15.43 51.31
CA ARG A 48 -6.97 16.25 51.09
C ARG A 48 -8.16 15.47 50.55
N ALA A 49 -7.91 14.60 49.54
CA ALA A 49 -8.96 13.78 48.93
C ALA A 49 -9.49 12.73 49.91
N LEU A 50 -8.63 12.07 50.70
CA LEU A 50 -9.01 11.09 51.72
C LEU A 50 -9.79 11.73 52.86
N THR A 51 -9.36 12.90 53.35
CA THR A 51 -10.06 13.67 54.40
C THR A 51 -11.44 14.19 53.92
N ALA A 52 -11.51 14.65 52.65
CA ALA A 52 -12.80 15.05 52.02
C ALA A 52 -13.76 13.87 51.88
N ALA A 53 -13.24 12.65 51.74
CA ALA A 53 -14.01 11.40 51.70
C ALA A 53 -14.40 10.90 53.14
N GLY A 54 -14.07 11.62 54.20
CA GLY A 54 -14.38 11.26 55.58
C GLY A 54 -13.46 10.21 56.20
N ILE A 55 -12.30 9.92 55.57
CA ILE A 55 -11.34 8.93 56.08
C ILE A 55 -10.39 9.60 57.07
N GLN A 56 -10.47 9.18 58.34
CA GLN A 56 -9.63 9.68 59.42
C GLN A 56 -8.46 8.74 59.73
N GLU A 57 -7.34 9.32 60.16
CA GLU A 57 -6.13 8.57 60.50
C GLU A 57 -6.36 7.52 61.59
N THR A 58 -7.09 7.86 62.63
CA THR A 58 -7.42 6.98 63.77
C THR A 58 -8.23 5.76 63.33
N ALA A 59 -9.19 5.96 62.43
CA ALA A 59 -10.00 4.88 61.88
C ALA A 59 -9.15 3.92 61.06
N VAL A 60 -8.20 4.42 60.24
CA VAL A 60 -7.29 3.61 59.41
C VAL A 60 -6.31 2.85 60.32
N GLN A 61 -5.79 3.49 61.39
CA GLN A 61 -4.91 2.80 62.36
C GLN A 61 -5.62 1.63 63.05
N THR A 62 -6.84 1.85 63.50
CA THR A 62 -7.67 0.81 64.14
C THR A 62 -7.96 -0.34 63.15
N ALA A 63 -8.27 0.01 61.93
CA ALA A 63 -8.49 -1.01 60.88
C ALA A 63 -7.22 -1.81 60.52
N ILE A 64 -6.04 -1.16 60.52
CA ILE A 64 -4.77 -1.89 60.32
C ILE A 64 -4.53 -2.84 61.49
N ALA A 65 -4.71 -2.38 62.72
CA ALA A 65 -4.55 -3.25 63.90
C ALA A 65 -5.51 -4.45 63.93
N GLY A 66 -6.73 -4.26 63.43
CA GLY A 66 -7.73 -5.35 63.30
C GLY A 66 -7.46 -6.33 62.15
N LEU A 67 -6.93 -5.86 61.04
CA LEU A 67 -6.72 -6.69 59.83
C LEU A 67 -5.35 -7.39 59.77
N VAL A 68 -4.29 -6.70 60.27
CA VAL A 68 -2.90 -7.14 60.16
C VAL A 68 -2.33 -7.50 61.52
N GLY A 69 -2.93 -7.05 62.60
CA GLY A 69 -2.46 -7.22 63.94
C GLY A 69 -1.44 -6.14 64.34
N VAL A 70 -0.97 -6.22 65.60
CA VAL A 70 0.12 -5.38 66.13
C VAL A 70 1.35 -6.23 66.30
N GLY A 71 2.47 -5.83 65.67
CA GLY A 71 3.74 -6.59 65.69
C GLY A 71 4.46 -6.46 67.04
N THR A 72 5.40 -7.34 67.28
CA THR A 72 6.24 -7.27 68.47
C THR A 72 7.29 -6.17 68.35
N ARG A 73 7.39 -5.28 69.34
CA ARG A 73 8.40 -4.20 69.41
C ARG A 73 9.82 -4.82 69.40
N GLY A 74 10.58 -4.61 68.30
CA GLY A 74 11.96 -5.04 68.25
C GLY A 74 12.62 -5.17 66.85
N CYS A 75 11.95 -4.79 65.76
CA CYS A 75 12.59 -4.89 64.43
C CYS A 75 13.40 -3.63 64.10
N GLY A 76 14.70 -3.78 63.83
CA GLY A 76 15.67 -2.74 63.48
C GLY A 76 15.46 -2.07 62.12
N PRO A 77 16.30 -1.08 61.73
CA PRO A 77 16.04 -0.05 60.72
C PRO A 77 16.01 -0.44 59.24
N SER A 78 15.93 -1.72 58.90
CA SER A 78 15.93 -2.18 57.49
C SER A 78 14.57 -2.70 57.03
N MET A 79 13.59 -1.81 56.96
CA MET A 79 12.23 -2.18 56.51
C MET A 79 12.13 -2.10 54.97
N GLY A 80 12.09 -3.27 54.30
CA GLY A 80 11.87 -3.36 52.86
C GLY A 80 10.41 -3.14 52.50
N LEU A 81 10.17 -2.57 51.28
CA LEU A 81 8.84 -2.50 50.70
C LEU A 81 8.37 -3.90 50.30
N THR A 82 7.11 -4.26 50.60
CA THR A 82 6.51 -5.50 50.11
C THR A 82 6.45 -5.51 48.56
N PRO A 83 6.41 -6.69 47.94
CA PRO A 83 6.27 -6.80 46.49
C PRO A 83 5.03 -6.05 45.98
N ARG A 84 3.95 -6.05 46.75
CA ARG A 84 2.72 -5.36 46.45
C ARG A 84 2.86 -3.83 46.54
N CYS A 85 3.53 -3.32 47.52
CA CYS A 85 3.82 -1.89 47.66
C CYS A 85 4.69 -1.37 46.50
N ARG A 86 5.68 -2.20 46.04
CA ARG A 86 6.47 -1.90 44.84
C ARG A 86 5.61 -1.84 43.58
N ARG A 87 4.66 -2.77 43.43
CA ARG A 87 3.71 -2.79 42.32
C ARG A 87 2.82 -1.55 42.29
N ILE A 88 2.31 -1.10 43.45
CA ILE A 88 1.53 0.13 43.60
C ILE A 88 2.35 1.34 43.14
N ILE A 89 3.61 1.43 43.49
CA ILE A 89 4.50 2.51 43.08
C ILE A 89 4.72 2.45 41.54
N GLN A 90 4.84 1.26 40.95
CA GLN A 90 4.95 1.10 39.50
C GLN A 90 3.66 1.54 38.79
N ILE A 91 2.49 1.16 39.32
CA ILE A 91 1.19 1.63 38.80
C ILE A 91 1.10 3.16 38.89
N ALA A 92 1.49 3.75 40.03
CA ALA A 92 1.53 5.20 40.20
C ALA A 92 2.45 5.91 39.20
N ALA A 93 3.59 5.31 38.87
CA ALA A 93 4.51 5.83 37.85
C ALA A 93 3.94 5.74 36.43
N GLN A 94 3.18 4.69 36.12
CA GLN A 94 2.48 4.56 34.83
C GLN A 94 1.36 5.60 34.71
N GLU A 95 0.60 5.85 35.80
CA GLU A 95 -0.46 6.85 35.83
C GLU A 95 0.08 8.26 35.75
N SER A 96 1.21 8.56 36.41
CA SER A 96 1.88 9.86 36.28
C SER A 96 2.22 10.17 34.83
N LYS A 97 2.80 9.19 34.10
CA LYS A 97 3.08 9.34 32.65
C LYS A 97 1.82 9.54 31.82
N ARG A 98 0.76 8.76 32.11
CA ARG A 98 -0.52 8.84 31.42
C ARG A 98 -1.22 10.20 31.60
N LEU A 99 -1.05 10.80 32.80
CA LEU A 99 -1.61 12.12 33.15
C LEU A 99 -0.68 13.28 32.75
N GLY A 100 0.40 13.01 32.03
CA GLY A 100 1.34 14.03 31.56
C GLY A 100 2.24 14.64 32.64
N SER A 101 2.28 14.07 33.85
CA SER A 101 3.08 14.55 34.96
C SER A 101 4.51 13.97 34.89
N ARG A 102 5.53 14.85 35.03
CA ARG A 102 6.93 14.43 35.03
C ARG A 102 7.36 13.69 36.30
N LEU A 103 6.67 13.93 37.43
CA LEU A 103 7.00 13.39 38.73
C LEU A 103 5.78 12.66 39.33
N VAL A 104 6.04 11.59 40.09
CA VAL A 104 4.99 10.84 40.78
C VAL A 104 4.62 11.58 42.08
N GLY A 105 3.42 12.11 42.16
CA GLY A 105 2.87 12.78 43.35
C GLY A 105 2.10 11.83 44.28
N THR A 106 1.63 12.36 45.41
CA THR A 106 0.81 11.64 46.41
C THR A 106 -0.51 11.16 45.85
N GLU A 107 -1.11 11.93 44.94
CA GLU A 107 -2.31 11.59 44.17
C GLU A 107 -2.12 10.36 43.31
N HIS A 108 -0.98 10.25 42.65
CA HIS A 108 -0.65 9.08 41.81
C HIS A 108 -0.47 7.82 42.65
N LEU A 109 0.12 7.95 43.84
CA LEU A 109 0.26 6.85 44.80
C LEU A 109 -1.12 6.38 45.32
N LEU A 110 -2.04 7.26 45.59
CA LEU A 110 -3.41 6.93 45.99
C LEU A 110 -4.17 6.25 44.83
N ILE A 111 -4.05 6.75 43.62
CA ILE A 111 -4.59 6.08 42.40
C ILE A 111 -4.02 4.69 42.27
N GLY A 112 -2.74 4.51 42.52
CA GLY A 112 -2.07 3.20 42.50
C GLY A 112 -2.68 2.21 43.52
N ILE A 113 -2.99 2.67 44.73
CA ILE A 113 -3.66 1.86 45.76
C ILE A 113 -5.08 1.48 45.31
N LEU A 114 -5.83 2.42 44.77
CA LEU A 114 -7.21 2.20 44.31
C LEU A 114 -7.27 1.23 43.11
N ARG A 115 -6.28 1.27 42.23
CA ARG A 115 -6.20 0.38 41.08
C ARG A 115 -5.72 -1.03 41.43
N ASP A 116 -4.86 -1.19 42.43
CA ASP A 116 -4.43 -2.53 42.88
C ASP A 116 -5.61 -3.35 43.42
N GLY A 117 -6.62 -2.71 43.99
CA GLY A 117 -7.97 -3.22 44.25
C GLY A 117 -8.08 -4.31 45.34
N ASP A 118 -7.08 -5.19 45.51
CA ASP A 118 -7.13 -6.39 46.40
C ASP A 118 -6.21 -6.28 47.64
N GLY A 119 -5.56 -5.13 47.85
CA GLY A 119 -4.62 -4.91 48.96
C GLY A 119 -5.28 -4.61 50.28
N SER A 120 -4.52 -4.74 51.40
CA SER A 120 -4.95 -4.35 52.73
C SER A 120 -5.46 -2.89 52.77
N ALA A 121 -4.79 -1.98 52.06
CA ALA A 121 -5.23 -0.61 51.90
C ALA A 121 -6.60 -0.45 51.23
N ALA A 122 -6.81 -1.22 50.13
CA ALA A 122 -8.09 -1.16 49.43
C ALA A 122 -9.24 -1.74 50.23
N ARG A 123 -8.99 -2.78 51.06
CA ARG A 123 -9.96 -3.36 51.96
C ARG A 123 -10.30 -2.38 53.10
N ILE A 124 -9.33 -1.66 53.66
CA ILE A 124 -9.52 -0.65 54.70
C ILE A 124 -10.36 0.50 54.13
N LEU A 125 -10.04 0.97 52.93
CA LEU A 125 -10.81 2.01 52.28
C LEU A 125 -12.25 1.56 51.97
N GLY A 126 -12.44 0.31 51.52
CA GLY A 126 -13.78 -0.24 51.29
C GLY A 126 -14.60 -0.46 52.58
N GLY A 127 -13.94 -0.80 53.70
CA GLY A 127 -14.57 -0.99 55.01
C GLY A 127 -14.90 0.32 55.72
N SER A 128 -14.29 1.45 55.33
CA SER A 128 -14.54 2.77 55.94
C SER A 128 -15.84 3.46 55.50
N GLY A 129 -16.66 2.83 54.64
CA GLY A 129 -17.88 3.40 54.11
C GLY A 129 -17.69 4.54 53.07
N ALA A 130 -16.46 4.82 52.69
CA ALA A 130 -16.16 5.84 51.68
C ALA A 130 -16.51 5.36 50.28
N ASP A 131 -17.13 6.24 49.47
CA ASP A 131 -17.41 5.98 48.07
C ASP A 131 -16.09 6.08 47.24
N LEU A 132 -15.45 4.92 47.03
CA LEU A 132 -14.19 4.86 46.32
C LEU A 132 -14.26 5.40 44.89
N ARG A 133 -15.46 5.40 44.25
CA ARG A 133 -15.67 5.98 42.93
C ARG A 133 -15.64 7.48 42.94
N LYS A 134 -16.29 8.11 43.98
CA LYS A 134 -16.22 9.55 44.16
C LYS A 134 -14.81 10.00 44.49
N LEU A 135 -14.09 9.24 45.32
CA LEU A 135 -12.69 9.50 45.63
C LEU A 135 -11.80 9.45 44.38
N TYR A 136 -11.99 8.42 43.56
CA TYR A 136 -11.25 8.23 42.29
C TYR A 136 -11.60 9.36 41.29
N GLY A 137 -12.89 9.68 41.12
CA GLY A 137 -13.36 10.74 40.23
C GLY A 137 -12.88 12.15 40.67
N GLY A 138 -12.87 12.43 41.98
CA GLY A 138 -12.38 13.69 42.52
C GLY A 138 -10.87 13.89 42.34
N LEU A 139 -10.08 12.81 42.43
CA LEU A 139 -8.64 12.86 42.11
C LEU A 139 -8.38 13.17 40.64
N TYR A 140 -9.13 12.60 39.73
CA TYR A 140 -9.00 12.91 38.28
C TYR A 140 -9.49 14.29 37.92
N ALA A 141 -10.57 14.80 38.54
CA ALA A 141 -11.07 16.16 38.33
C ALA A 141 -10.04 17.24 38.73
N ALA A 142 -9.28 16.97 39.80
CA ALA A 142 -8.23 17.90 40.26
C ALA A 142 -7.06 18.04 39.26
N PHE A 143 -6.86 17.07 38.34
CA PHE A 143 -5.88 17.18 37.26
C PHE A 143 -6.39 18.00 36.07
N GLY A 144 -7.72 18.11 35.86
CA GLY A 144 -8.34 18.93 34.81
C GLY A 144 -8.30 20.43 35.02
N GLU A 145 -8.14 20.87 36.27
CA GLU A 145 -8.12 22.30 36.62
C GLU A 145 -6.76 23.00 36.42
N SER A 146 -5.70 22.25 36.16
CA SER A 146 -4.34 22.78 35.96
C SER A 146 -3.93 23.09 34.53
N SER A 147 -4.82 22.92 33.55
CA SER A 147 -4.58 23.31 32.13
C SER A 147 -5.81 24.07 31.62
N GLY A 148 -5.60 25.37 31.38
CA GLY A 148 -6.52 26.46 31.11
C GLY A 148 -7.70 26.20 30.20
N SER A 149 -8.82 26.73 30.62
CA SER A 149 -9.97 27.32 29.90
C SER A 149 -10.46 26.68 28.62
N SER A 150 -11.63 26.02 28.66
CA SER A 150 -12.69 26.18 27.66
C SER A 150 -14.07 25.90 28.22
N PRO A 151 -15.07 26.73 27.88
CA PRO A 151 -16.40 26.67 28.47
C PRO A 151 -17.36 25.86 27.59
N TYR A 152 -17.75 24.70 28.06
CA TYR A 152 -18.98 24.08 27.57
C TYR A 152 -19.70 23.37 28.73
N ARG A 153 -20.59 24.13 29.43
CA ARG A 153 -21.65 23.58 30.26
C ARG A 153 -22.80 23.13 29.35
N GLY A 154 -22.82 21.84 29.00
CA GLY A 154 -24.00 21.15 28.49
C GLY A 154 -24.39 20.07 29.48
N ARG A 155 -25.64 20.12 29.99
CA ARG A 155 -26.23 19.16 30.92
C ARG A 155 -25.96 17.73 30.48
N ALA A 156 -25.08 17.02 31.18
CA ALA A 156 -25.05 15.56 31.16
C ALA A 156 -26.23 15.07 32.00
N LYS A 157 -27.25 14.54 31.34
CA LYS A 157 -28.22 13.65 31.98
C LYS A 157 -27.51 12.35 32.32
N ASP A 158 -27.70 11.88 33.55
CA ASP A 158 -27.17 10.62 34.05
C ASP A 158 -27.46 9.46 33.08
N TYR A 159 -26.42 9.04 32.33
CA TYR A 159 -26.41 7.75 31.66
C TYR A 159 -25.90 6.73 32.68
N GLU A 160 -26.78 5.99 33.30
CA GLU A 160 -26.44 4.69 33.89
C GLU A 160 -26.00 3.77 32.77
N ALA A 161 -24.70 3.71 32.50
CA ALA A 161 -24.14 2.67 31.66
C ALA A 161 -24.42 1.33 32.32
N PRO A 162 -25.04 0.37 31.61
CA PRO A 162 -25.17 -0.99 32.09
C PRO A 162 -23.79 -1.51 32.48
N ARG A 163 -23.71 -2.31 33.54
CA ARG A 163 -22.48 -2.94 34.03
C ARG A 163 -21.83 -3.72 32.88
N GLU A 164 -20.95 -3.06 32.12
CA GLU A 164 -20.17 -3.70 31.08
C GLU A 164 -19.35 -4.83 31.69
N SER A 165 -19.59 -6.03 31.27
CA SER A 165 -18.83 -7.16 31.75
C SER A 165 -17.42 -7.03 31.19
N ARG A 166 -16.42 -7.36 32.02
CA ARG A 166 -15.00 -7.41 31.63
C ARG A 166 -14.75 -8.24 30.37
N LEU A 167 -15.64 -9.13 30.02
CA LEU A 167 -15.59 -10.02 28.88
C LEU A 167 -15.96 -9.29 27.57
N LEU A 168 -16.98 -8.43 27.58
CA LEU A 168 -17.32 -7.59 26.41
C LEU A 168 -16.20 -6.57 26.15
N GLU A 169 -15.68 -5.89 27.18
CA GLU A 169 -14.55 -4.94 27.02
C GLU A 169 -13.30 -5.59 26.43
N GLN A 170 -13.10 -6.88 26.64
CA GLN A 170 -11.91 -7.60 26.17
C GLN A 170 -12.00 -7.99 24.69
N PHE A 171 -13.21 -8.32 24.19
CA PHE A 171 -13.41 -8.89 22.87
C PHE A 171 -14.26 -8.02 21.95
N THR A 172 -14.74 -6.85 22.42
CA THR A 172 -15.53 -5.92 21.63
C THR A 172 -14.98 -4.50 21.75
N ARG A 173 -15.12 -3.74 20.67
CA ARG A 173 -14.84 -2.30 20.61
C ARG A 173 -16.17 -1.53 20.66
N ASP A 174 -16.37 -0.71 21.67
CA ASP A 174 -17.56 0.13 21.78
C ASP A 174 -17.48 1.34 20.84
N MET A 175 -18.15 1.23 19.69
CA MET A 175 -18.16 2.27 18.67
C MET A 175 -18.97 3.49 19.12
N THR A 176 -20.05 3.30 19.88
CA THR A 176 -20.88 4.41 20.40
C THR A 176 -20.11 5.27 21.39
N ARG A 177 -19.33 4.64 22.27
CA ARG A 177 -18.46 5.35 23.22
C ARG A 177 -17.33 6.12 22.51
N ILE A 178 -16.76 5.52 21.45
CA ILE A 178 -15.72 6.16 20.64
C ILE A 178 -16.31 7.34 19.87
N ALA A 179 -17.54 7.20 19.36
CA ALA A 179 -18.31 8.27 18.70
C ALA A 179 -18.58 9.44 19.66
N ALA A 180 -19.03 9.15 20.88
CA ALA A 180 -19.27 10.17 21.91
C ALA A 180 -17.98 10.92 22.30
N ALA A 181 -16.81 10.26 22.19
CA ALA A 181 -15.51 10.88 22.40
C ALA A 181 -15.01 11.70 21.19
N GLY A 182 -15.75 11.76 20.08
CA GLY A 182 -15.38 12.47 18.85
C GLY A 182 -14.21 11.86 18.08
N ARG A 183 -13.94 10.56 18.30
CA ARG A 183 -12.75 9.86 17.72
C ARG A 183 -13.04 9.11 16.43
N LEU A 184 -14.30 9.01 16.02
CA LEU A 184 -14.67 8.41 14.73
C LEU A 184 -14.61 9.46 13.63
N ASP A 185 -14.31 9.02 12.43
CA ASP A 185 -14.30 9.90 11.27
C ASP A 185 -15.71 10.33 10.88
N PRO A 186 -15.89 11.58 10.44
CA PRO A 186 -17.18 12.03 9.95
C PRO A 186 -17.56 11.27 8.68
N VAL A 187 -18.80 10.79 8.63
CA VAL A 187 -19.31 10.03 7.49
C VAL A 187 -20.32 10.88 6.73
N SER A 188 -20.19 10.96 5.41
CA SER A 188 -21.09 11.66 4.50
C SER A 188 -21.40 10.81 3.28
N GLY A 189 -22.51 11.10 2.59
CA GLY A 189 -22.89 10.45 1.34
C GLY A 189 -23.40 9.00 1.48
N ARG A 190 -23.91 8.63 2.67
CA ARG A 190 -24.48 7.31 2.97
C ARG A 190 -25.78 7.44 3.79
N GLU A 191 -26.48 8.55 3.62
CA GLU A 191 -27.67 8.88 4.41
C GLU A 191 -28.81 7.89 4.16
N GLU A 192 -29.05 7.50 2.89
CA GLU A 192 -30.13 6.60 2.51
C GLU A 192 -29.92 5.18 3.05
N GLU A 193 -28.69 4.66 2.89
CA GLU A 193 -28.34 3.35 3.40
C GLU A 193 -28.38 3.30 4.93
N LEU A 194 -27.95 4.36 5.59
CA LEU A 194 -28.00 4.48 7.05
C LEU A 194 -29.44 4.55 7.55
N GLU A 195 -30.32 5.31 6.91
CA GLU A 195 -31.76 5.30 7.23
C GLU A 195 -32.38 3.92 7.04
N ARG A 196 -31.99 3.23 5.98
CA ARG A 196 -32.44 1.88 5.74
C ARG A 196 -31.98 0.90 6.81
N VAL A 197 -30.75 1.00 7.29
CA VAL A 197 -30.21 0.23 8.42
C VAL A 197 -31.04 0.51 9.70
N ILE A 198 -31.31 1.77 10.01
CA ILE A 198 -32.12 2.18 11.16
C ILE A 198 -33.56 1.62 11.07
N GLN A 199 -34.18 1.72 9.89
CA GLN A 199 -35.50 1.17 9.64
C GLN A 199 -35.55 -0.36 9.89
N ILE A 200 -34.52 -1.09 9.42
CA ILE A 200 -34.46 -2.53 9.62
C ILE A 200 -34.27 -2.88 11.10
N LEU A 201 -33.39 -2.19 11.81
CA LEU A 201 -33.16 -2.39 13.25
C LEU A 201 -34.43 -2.16 14.09
N CYS A 202 -35.31 -1.26 13.67
CA CYS A 202 -36.60 -0.99 14.34
C CYS A 202 -37.69 -1.99 14.02
N ARG A 203 -37.48 -2.98 13.13
CA ARG A 203 -38.49 -3.97 12.78
C ARG A 203 -38.69 -5.00 13.88
N ARG A 204 -39.91 -5.56 13.99
CA ARG A 204 -40.21 -6.63 14.93
C ARG A 204 -39.55 -7.96 14.54
N THR A 205 -39.46 -8.24 13.26
CA THR A 205 -38.83 -9.44 12.68
C THR A 205 -37.91 -9.06 11.55
N LYS A 206 -36.89 -9.88 11.27
CA LYS A 206 -35.86 -9.58 10.29
C LYS A 206 -35.17 -8.24 10.59
N ASN A 207 -34.83 -8.03 11.85
CA ASN A 207 -34.25 -6.82 12.39
C ASN A 207 -32.69 -6.84 12.40
N ASN A 208 -32.09 -7.71 11.62
CA ASN A 208 -30.64 -7.80 11.47
C ASN A 208 -30.22 -7.34 10.06
N PRO A 209 -29.77 -6.11 9.86
CA PRO A 209 -29.27 -5.65 8.57
C PRO A 209 -27.91 -6.27 8.25
N VAL A 210 -27.69 -6.55 6.97
CA VAL A 210 -26.38 -6.94 6.43
C VAL A 210 -26.00 -5.99 5.31
N LEU A 211 -24.88 -5.32 5.48
CA LEU A 211 -24.29 -4.43 4.49
C LEU A 211 -23.58 -5.26 3.42
N LEU A 212 -24.07 -5.20 2.21
CA LEU A 212 -23.50 -5.91 1.06
C LEU A 212 -22.82 -4.93 0.11
N GLY A 213 -21.60 -5.16 -0.17
CA GLY A 213 -20.84 -4.32 -1.13
C GLY A 213 -19.42 -4.81 -1.31
N GLU A 214 -18.79 -4.36 -2.37
CA GLU A 214 -17.40 -4.67 -2.67
C GLU A 214 -16.45 -4.15 -1.59
N PRO A 215 -15.21 -4.68 -1.50
CA PRO A 215 -14.19 -4.12 -0.63
C PRO A 215 -13.94 -2.63 -0.92
N GLY A 216 -13.75 -1.82 0.13
CA GLY A 216 -13.43 -0.40 -0.02
C GLY A 216 -14.61 0.54 -0.31
N VAL A 217 -15.88 0.05 -0.37
CA VAL A 217 -17.05 0.92 -0.58
C VAL A 217 -17.51 1.67 0.67
N GLY A 218 -16.94 1.40 1.84
CA GLY A 218 -17.27 2.08 3.09
C GLY A 218 -18.32 1.37 3.95
N LYS A 219 -18.37 0.03 3.95
CA LYS A 219 -19.27 -0.75 4.82
C LYS A 219 -19.11 -0.44 6.31
N THR A 220 -17.88 -0.39 6.78
CA THR A 220 -17.54 -0.07 8.18
C THR A 220 -17.90 1.39 8.52
N ALA A 221 -17.77 2.33 7.56
CA ALA A 221 -18.16 3.71 7.74
C ALA A 221 -19.68 3.87 8.02
N VAL A 222 -20.54 3.06 7.41
CA VAL A 222 -21.99 3.06 7.71
C VAL A 222 -22.25 2.63 9.17
N ALA A 223 -21.50 1.64 9.68
CA ALA A 223 -21.61 1.25 11.09
C ALA A 223 -21.09 2.37 12.03
N GLU A 224 -20.02 3.05 11.64
CA GLU A 224 -19.51 4.22 12.37
C GLU A 224 -20.52 5.38 12.36
N ALA A 225 -21.17 5.65 11.23
CA ALA A 225 -22.23 6.65 11.13
C ALA A 225 -23.44 6.31 12.03
N LEU A 226 -23.81 5.02 12.11
CA LEU A 226 -24.86 4.57 13.03
C LEU A 226 -24.47 4.85 14.49
N ALA A 227 -23.23 4.52 14.86
CA ALA A 227 -22.70 4.80 16.20
C ALA A 227 -22.72 6.31 16.53
N GLN A 228 -22.36 7.15 15.58
CA GLN A 228 -22.41 8.62 15.72
C GLN A 228 -23.85 9.13 15.90
N ARG A 229 -24.79 8.63 15.08
CA ARG A 229 -26.22 9.02 15.23
C ARG A 229 -26.80 8.56 16.57
N ILE A 230 -26.44 7.36 17.05
CA ILE A 230 -26.86 6.88 18.38
C ILE A 230 -26.29 7.79 19.48
N ALA A 231 -24.98 8.08 19.43
CA ALA A 231 -24.30 8.94 20.40
C ALA A 231 -24.87 10.37 20.45
N ASN A 232 -25.27 10.90 19.28
CA ASN A 232 -25.87 12.23 19.15
C ASN A 232 -27.39 12.27 19.44
N GLY A 233 -28.02 11.11 19.70
CA GLY A 233 -29.45 11.02 19.92
C GLY A 233 -30.30 11.23 18.66
N GLN A 234 -29.74 11.12 17.49
CA GLN A 234 -30.39 11.32 16.18
C GLN A 234 -30.96 10.00 15.62
N VAL A 235 -31.53 9.19 16.49
CA VAL A 235 -32.14 7.90 16.17
C VAL A 235 -33.54 7.80 16.81
N PRO A 236 -34.41 6.91 16.29
CA PRO A 236 -35.70 6.66 16.91
C PRO A 236 -35.57 6.25 18.40
N PRO A 237 -36.63 6.48 19.24
CA PRO A 237 -36.57 6.13 20.66
C PRO A 237 -36.21 4.70 20.97
N ALA A 238 -36.55 3.76 20.05
CA ALA A 238 -36.22 2.35 20.18
C ALA A 238 -34.72 2.07 20.21
N LEU A 239 -33.90 2.91 19.59
CA LEU A 239 -32.45 2.74 19.47
C LEU A 239 -31.67 3.73 20.33
N SER A 240 -32.33 4.68 21.00
CA SER A 240 -31.68 5.77 21.76
C SER A 240 -30.83 5.28 22.94
N HIS A 241 -31.12 4.09 23.45
CA HIS A 241 -30.41 3.47 24.58
C HIS A 241 -29.50 2.32 24.15
N CYS A 242 -29.35 2.09 22.84
CA CYS A 242 -28.53 1.01 22.34
C CYS A 242 -27.05 1.45 22.24
N SER A 243 -26.15 0.50 22.46
CA SER A 243 -24.71 0.64 22.18
C SER A 243 -24.33 -0.25 21.00
N LEU A 244 -23.55 0.27 20.07
CA LEU A 244 -23.01 -0.51 18.96
C LEU A 244 -21.63 -1.03 19.34
N LEU A 245 -21.52 -2.36 19.49
CA LEU A 245 -20.25 -3.03 19.83
C LEU A 245 -19.74 -3.81 18.63
N ALA A 246 -18.54 -3.46 18.15
CA ALA A 246 -17.86 -4.22 17.11
C ALA A 246 -17.12 -5.41 17.73
N LEU A 247 -17.41 -6.63 17.26
CA LEU A 247 -16.74 -7.84 17.72
C LEU A 247 -15.36 -7.97 17.07
N ASP A 248 -14.32 -8.11 17.89
CA ASP A 248 -12.96 -8.40 17.44
C ASP A 248 -12.77 -9.90 17.29
N LEU A 249 -12.96 -10.40 16.06
CA LEU A 249 -12.83 -11.83 15.73
C LEU A 249 -11.40 -12.36 15.94
N PRO A 250 -10.33 -11.71 15.47
CA PRO A 250 -8.97 -12.10 15.78
C PRO A 250 -8.69 -12.25 17.26
N ALA A 251 -9.16 -11.31 18.09
CA ALA A 251 -9.00 -11.38 19.54
C ALA A 251 -9.79 -12.54 20.14
N THR A 252 -10.96 -12.90 19.59
CA THR A 252 -11.76 -14.02 20.09
C THR A 252 -11.14 -15.38 19.78
N VAL A 253 -10.39 -15.51 18.69
CA VAL A 253 -9.66 -16.73 18.30
C VAL A 253 -8.30 -16.81 18.99
N ALA A 254 -7.65 -15.68 19.26
CA ALA A 254 -6.33 -15.64 19.85
C ALA A 254 -6.28 -16.37 21.20
N GLY A 255 -5.26 -17.25 21.37
CA GLY A 255 -5.02 -18.01 22.59
C GLY A 255 -5.93 -19.22 22.80
N THR A 256 -6.81 -19.57 21.86
CA THR A 256 -7.58 -20.82 21.91
C THR A 256 -6.75 -21.95 21.28
N LYS A 257 -6.53 -23.04 22.05
CA LYS A 257 -5.81 -24.23 21.55
C LYS A 257 -6.76 -25.25 20.93
N TYR A 258 -8.05 -25.23 21.33
CA TYR A 258 -9.06 -26.18 20.91
C TYR A 258 -10.30 -25.45 20.41
N ARG A 259 -10.98 -26.03 19.40
CA ARG A 259 -12.23 -25.56 18.81
C ARG A 259 -13.31 -25.22 19.86
N GLY A 260 -13.48 -26.06 20.89
CA GLY A 260 -14.45 -25.86 21.96
C GLY A 260 -14.23 -24.61 22.80
N GLU A 261 -12.98 -24.16 22.98
CA GLU A 261 -12.67 -22.94 23.74
C GLU A 261 -13.17 -21.68 23.04
N PHE A 262 -13.04 -21.61 21.71
CA PHE A 262 -13.59 -20.54 20.90
C PHE A 262 -15.13 -20.52 20.93
N GLU A 263 -15.74 -21.71 20.73
CA GLU A 263 -17.20 -21.82 20.77
C GLU A 263 -17.77 -21.39 22.13
N ASP A 264 -17.12 -21.80 23.22
CA ASP A 264 -17.52 -21.40 24.57
C ASP A 264 -17.31 -19.90 24.83
N ARG A 265 -16.28 -19.32 24.26
CA ARG A 265 -16.02 -17.88 24.36
C ARG A 265 -17.10 -17.07 23.64
N VAL A 266 -17.44 -17.44 22.40
CA VAL A 266 -18.51 -16.79 21.63
C VAL A 266 -19.87 -16.98 22.35
N LYS A 267 -20.17 -18.17 22.87
CA LYS A 267 -21.40 -18.40 23.66
C LYS A 267 -21.50 -17.51 24.88
N ARG A 268 -20.38 -17.27 25.60
CA ARG A 268 -20.34 -16.35 26.75
C ARG A 268 -20.55 -14.90 26.34
N ILE A 269 -19.92 -14.46 25.23
CA ILE A 269 -20.15 -13.11 24.67
C ILE A 269 -21.62 -12.92 24.34
N LEU A 270 -22.22 -13.85 23.60
CA LEU A 270 -23.66 -13.76 23.22
C LEU A 270 -24.60 -13.74 24.43
N LYS A 271 -24.33 -14.58 25.46
CA LYS A 271 -25.11 -14.55 26.71
C LYS A 271 -25.02 -13.21 27.43
N GLU A 272 -23.86 -12.58 27.38
CA GLU A 272 -23.65 -11.28 28.00
C GLU A 272 -24.39 -10.16 27.20
N VAL A 273 -24.34 -10.23 25.85
CA VAL A 273 -25.12 -9.33 24.98
C VAL A 273 -26.61 -9.47 25.25
N GLN A 274 -27.12 -10.71 25.38
CA GLN A 274 -28.52 -10.98 25.74
C GLN A 274 -28.88 -10.42 27.11
N ARG A 275 -28.03 -10.56 28.10
CA ARG A 275 -28.23 -10.07 29.47
C ARG A 275 -28.36 -8.56 29.53
N VAL A 276 -27.57 -7.85 28.75
CA VAL A 276 -27.60 -6.39 28.70
C VAL A 276 -28.79 -5.88 27.91
N GLY A 277 -29.17 -6.56 26.82
CA GLY A 277 -30.39 -6.34 26.03
C GLY A 277 -30.44 -5.07 25.18
N SER A 278 -29.51 -4.12 25.40
CA SER A 278 -29.44 -2.85 24.65
C SER A 278 -28.17 -2.76 23.81
N ILE A 279 -27.74 -3.87 23.23
CA ILE A 279 -26.52 -3.97 22.43
C ILE A 279 -26.86 -4.39 21.01
N ILE A 280 -26.35 -3.65 20.04
CA ILE A 280 -26.28 -4.04 18.64
C ILE A 280 -24.86 -4.53 18.38
N LEU A 281 -24.72 -5.79 17.95
CA LEU A 281 -23.43 -6.38 17.68
C LEU A 281 -23.05 -6.15 16.22
N PHE A 282 -21.96 -5.42 15.97
CA PHE A 282 -21.41 -5.25 14.64
C PHE A 282 -20.41 -6.36 14.33
N LEU A 283 -20.65 -7.07 13.23
CA LEU A 283 -19.83 -8.16 12.73
C LEU A 283 -19.29 -7.77 11.36
N ASP A 284 -18.05 -7.29 11.34
CA ASP A 284 -17.34 -7.10 10.08
C ASP A 284 -16.90 -8.46 9.54
N GLU A 285 -16.87 -8.61 8.22
CA GLU A 285 -16.59 -9.89 7.55
C GLU A 285 -17.47 -11.04 8.09
N LEU A 286 -18.80 -10.83 8.12
CA LEU A 286 -19.78 -11.79 8.67
C LEU A 286 -19.56 -13.22 8.16
N HIS A 287 -19.06 -13.40 6.95
CA HIS A 287 -18.77 -14.68 6.34
C HIS A 287 -17.69 -15.48 7.09
N THR A 288 -16.76 -14.83 7.79
CA THR A 288 -15.70 -15.50 8.55
C THR A 288 -16.25 -16.28 9.74
N ILE A 289 -17.35 -15.80 10.33
CA ILE A 289 -18.05 -16.49 11.43
C ILE A 289 -18.92 -17.63 10.91
N ILE A 290 -19.50 -17.45 9.72
CA ILE A 290 -20.52 -18.36 9.18
C ILE A 290 -19.90 -19.41 8.25
N GLY A 291 -18.82 -19.07 7.54
CA GLY A 291 -18.22 -19.89 6.49
C GLY A 291 -17.01 -20.72 6.88
N ALA A 292 -16.50 -20.53 8.06
CA ALA A 292 -15.29 -21.20 8.53
C ALA A 292 -15.41 -22.75 8.67
N GLY A 293 -16.59 -23.34 8.38
CA GLY A 293 -16.91 -24.76 8.54
C GLY A 293 -16.62 -25.69 7.35
N SER A 294 -16.15 -25.20 6.20
CA SER A 294 -16.04 -26.02 4.98
C SER A 294 -14.70 -26.73 4.77
N ALA A 295 -13.65 -26.40 5.51
CA ALA A 295 -12.39 -27.12 5.50
C ALA A 295 -12.29 -28.01 6.75
N GLU A 296 -11.71 -29.22 6.65
CA GLU A 296 -11.48 -30.12 7.77
C GLU A 296 -10.67 -29.39 8.86
N GLY A 297 -11.34 -29.05 9.99
CA GLY A 297 -10.75 -28.32 11.10
C GLY A 297 -11.21 -26.87 11.29
N SER A 298 -12.06 -26.32 10.43
CA SER A 298 -12.50 -24.93 10.54
C SER A 298 -13.67 -24.72 11.51
N ILE A 299 -13.76 -23.52 12.06
CA ILE A 299 -14.64 -23.14 13.18
C ILE A 299 -16.03 -22.77 12.65
N ASP A 300 -17.08 -23.50 13.02
CA ASP A 300 -18.46 -23.21 12.66
C ASP A 300 -19.21 -22.49 13.80
N ALA A 301 -19.02 -21.17 13.89
CA ALA A 301 -19.75 -20.35 14.85
C ALA A 301 -21.19 -20.06 14.41
N ALA A 302 -21.58 -20.39 13.17
CA ALA A 302 -22.94 -20.25 12.68
C ALA A 302 -23.96 -20.99 13.55
N ASN A 303 -23.62 -22.20 13.99
CA ASN A 303 -24.51 -23.01 14.83
C ASN A 303 -24.75 -22.40 16.23
N ILE A 304 -23.87 -21.50 16.67
CA ILE A 304 -24.02 -20.78 17.94
C ILE A 304 -24.89 -19.53 17.77
N LEU A 305 -24.73 -18.81 16.64
CA LEU A 305 -25.48 -17.59 16.33
C LEU A 305 -26.93 -17.90 15.94
N LYS A 306 -27.18 -18.98 15.19
CA LYS A 306 -28.51 -19.37 14.70
C LYS A 306 -29.59 -19.37 15.77
N PRO A 307 -29.42 -20.01 16.96
CA PRO A 307 -30.45 -20.02 17.99
C PRO A 307 -30.79 -18.63 18.55
N ALA A 308 -29.79 -17.79 18.79
CA ALA A 308 -29.94 -16.45 19.33
C ALA A 308 -30.63 -15.51 18.34
N LEU A 309 -30.24 -15.57 17.06
CA LEU A 309 -30.87 -14.82 15.97
C LEU A 309 -32.29 -15.30 15.70
N SER A 310 -32.55 -16.63 15.81
CA SER A 310 -33.87 -17.22 15.57
C SER A 310 -34.91 -16.76 16.57
N ARG A 311 -34.50 -16.61 17.84
CA ARG A 311 -35.39 -16.17 18.93
C ARG A 311 -35.48 -14.65 19.02
N GLY A 312 -34.65 -13.89 18.24
CA GLY A 312 -34.63 -12.44 18.32
C GLY A 312 -34.03 -11.89 19.61
N GLU A 313 -33.19 -12.69 20.27
CA GLU A 313 -32.56 -12.36 21.56
C GLU A 313 -31.36 -11.40 21.40
N ILE A 314 -30.85 -11.26 20.20
CA ILE A 314 -29.73 -10.35 19.85
C ILE A 314 -30.05 -9.59 18.57
N GLN A 315 -29.52 -8.38 18.45
CA GLN A 315 -29.52 -7.61 17.21
C GLN A 315 -28.10 -7.58 16.64
N VAL A 316 -27.99 -7.84 15.33
CA VAL A 316 -26.73 -7.92 14.61
C VAL A 316 -26.76 -7.01 13.40
N LEU A 317 -25.73 -6.20 13.22
CA LEU A 317 -25.38 -5.53 12.00
C LEU A 317 -24.19 -6.27 11.37
N GLY A 318 -24.38 -6.90 10.23
CA GLY A 318 -23.31 -7.60 9.52
C GLY A 318 -22.76 -6.77 8.35
N ALA A 319 -21.50 -7.00 7.99
CA ALA A 319 -20.91 -6.50 6.75
C ALA A 319 -20.21 -7.65 6.02
N THR A 320 -20.40 -7.76 4.70
CA THR A 320 -19.78 -8.80 3.86
C THR A 320 -19.83 -8.41 2.39
N THR A 321 -19.17 -9.17 1.53
CA THR A 321 -19.30 -9.00 0.07
C THR A 321 -20.54 -9.73 -0.47
N GLN A 322 -20.96 -9.38 -1.69
CA GLN A 322 -22.13 -10.00 -2.32
C GLN A 322 -21.89 -11.47 -2.64
N GLU A 323 -20.68 -11.83 -3.05
CA GLU A 323 -20.31 -13.23 -3.33
C GLU A 323 -20.34 -14.08 -2.07
N GLU A 324 -19.73 -13.61 -0.99
CA GLU A 324 -19.67 -14.29 0.29
C GLU A 324 -21.06 -14.45 0.91
N TYR A 325 -21.92 -13.43 0.77
CA TYR A 325 -23.32 -13.52 1.18
C TYR A 325 -24.04 -14.65 0.44
N ARG A 326 -23.88 -14.74 -0.90
CA ARG A 326 -24.48 -15.82 -1.71
C ARG A 326 -23.91 -17.18 -1.34
N LYS A 327 -22.59 -17.25 -1.11
CA LYS A 327 -21.88 -18.51 -0.85
C LYS A 327 -22.18 -19.09 0.53
N PHE A 328 -22.31 -18.26 1.57
CA PHE A 328 -22.37 -18.70 2.96
C PHE A 328 -23.72 -18.43 3.63
N ILE A 329 -24.38 -17.30 3.37
CA ILE A 329 -25.59 -16.91 4.09
C ILE A 329 -26.85 -17.35 3.33
N ARG A 330 -26.92 -17.10 2.02
CA ARG A 330 -28.11 -17.45 1.21
C ARG A 330 -28.33 -18.94 1.08
N LYS A 331 -27.29 -19.76 1.21
CA LYS A 331 -27.43 -21.23 1.22
C LYS A 331 -28.10 -21.77 2.48
N ASP A 332 -28.07 -21.01 3.56
CA ASP A 332 -28.70 -21.37 4.83
C ASP A 332 -30.01 -20.64 5.03
N ALA A 333 -31.14 -21.36 4.78
CA ALA A 333 -32.50 -20.82 4.87
C ALA A 333 -32.85 -20.26 6.24
N ALA A 334 -32.19 -20.70 7.32
CA ALA A 334 -32.43 -20.20 8.67
C ALA A 334 -31.80 -18.81 8.88
N LEU A 335 -30.62 -18.57 8.32
CA LEU A 335 -29.95 -17.30 8.36
C LEU A 335 -30.57 -16.29 7.38
N GLU A 336 -30.86 -16.73 6.14
CA GLU A 336 -31.47 -15.86 5.11
C GLU A 336 -32.77 -15.23 5.57
N ARG A 337 -33.57 -15.97 6.32
CA ARG A 337 -34.87 -15.46 6.87
C ARG A 337 -34.68 -14.44 7.98
N ARG A 338 -33.50 -14.29 8.56
CA ARG A 338 -33.19 -13.40 9.70
C ARG A 338 -32.44 -12.17 9.32
N PHE A 339 -31.63 -12.24 8.29
CA PHE A 339 -30.86 -11.11 7.79
C PHE A 339 -31.64 -10.37 6.69
N GLN A 340 -31.51 -9.04 6.68
CA GLN A 340 -32.05 -8.19 5.63
C GLN A 340 -30.90 -7.49 4.91
N PRO A 341 -30.69 -7.77 3.62
CA PRO A 341 -29.61 -7.14 2.88
C PRO A 341 -29.86 -5.65 2.64
N VAL A 342 -28.80 -4.85 2.77
CA VAL A 342 -28.69 -3.45 2.39
C VAL A 342 -27.52 -3.37 1.42
N GLN A 343 -27.82 -3.02 0.17
CA GLN A 343 -26.82 -2.93 -0.89
C GLN A 343 -26.04 -1.60 -0.74
N LEU A 344 -24.71 -1.67 -0.76
CA LEU A 344 -23.82 -0.52 -0.85
C LEU A 344 -23.12 -0.54 -2.18
N GLU A 345 -23.46 0.39 -3.03
CA GLU A 345 -22.77 0.61 -4.29
C GLU A 345 -21.55 1.53 -4.11
N PRO A 346 -20.53 1.42 -4.94
CA PRO A 346 -19.45 2.41 -4.97
C PRO A 346 -20.02 3.83 -5.16
N PRO A 347 -19.59 4.83 -4.38
CA PRO A 347 -20.10 6.19 -4.53
C PRO A 347 -19.74 6.77 -5.89
N THR A 348 -20.60 7.65 -6.39
CA THR A 348 -20.30 8.42 -7.58
C THR A 348 -19.09 9.35 -7.33
N PRO A 349 -18.35 9.78 -8.37
CA PRO A 349 -17.21 10.68 -8.20
C PRO A 349 -17.55 11.97 -7.44
N ALA A 350 -18.75 12.52 -7.65
CA ALA A 350 -19.21 13.70 -6.94
C ALA A 350 -19.38 13.45 -5.43
N VAL A 351 -19.97 12.31 -5.06
CA VAL A 351 -20.13 11.90 -3.65
C VAL A 351 -18.77 11.58 -3.04
N ALA A 352 -17.87 10.92 -3.79
CA ALA A 352 -16.51 10.64 -3.31
C ALA A 352 -15.73 11.92 -2.98
N LYS A 353 -15.83 12.95 -3.82
CA LYS A 353 -15.24 14.28 -3.53
C LYS A 353 -15.77 14.87 -2.22
N THR A 354 -17.07 14.79 -1.98
CA THR A 354 -17.69 15.25 -0.75
C THR A 354 -17.17 14.47 0.47
N ILE A 355 -17.01 13.16 0.33
CA ILE A 355 -16.44 12.30 1.39
C ILE A 355 -15.01 12.75 1.72
N LEU A 356 -14.14 12.91 0.70
CA LEU A 356 -12.76 13.33 0.90
C LEU A 356 -12.69 14.76 1.51
N ALA A 357 -13.52 15.68 1.04
CA ALA A 357 -13.60 17.03 1.60
C ALA A 357 -14.00 17.02 3.07
N THR A 358 -14.89 16.10 3.47
CA THR A 358 -15.31 15.93 4.86
C THR A 358 -14.19 15.34 5.74
N LEU A 359 -13.36 14.46 5.18
CA LEU A 359 -12.23 13.84 5.87
C LEU A 359 -10.98 14.74 5.93
N ARG A 360 -10.81 15.64 4.95
CA ARG A 360 -9.65 16.54 4.80
C ARG A 360 -9.16 17.16 6.11
N PRO A 361 -9.98 17.79 6.98
CA PRO A 361 -9.48 18.46 8.18
C PRO A 361 -8.76 17.52 9.14
N ARG A 362 -9.14 16.24 9.16
CA ARG A 362 -8.49 15.22 10.00
C ARG A 362 -7.11 14.84 9.47
N TYR A 363 -7.01 14.62 8.15
CA TYR A 363 -5.74 14.31 7.50
C TYR A 363 -4.77 15.51 7.56
N GLU A 364 -5.28 16.73 7.36
CA GLU A 364 -4.50 17.96 7.53
C GLU A 364 -3.96 18.10 8.96
N SER A 365 -4.79 17.84 9.95
CA SER A 365 -4.38 17.88 11.37
C SER A 365 -3.35 16.80 11.70
N TYR A 366 -3.50 15.59 11.15
CA TYR A 366 -2.60 14.48 11.42
C TYR A 366 -1.23 14.68 10.76
N HIS A 367 -1.21 15.10 9.51
CA HIS A 367 0.03 15.31 8.76
C HIS A 367 0.67 16.69 9.01
N GLY A 368 -0.10 17.68 9.46
CA GLY A 368 0.37 19.05 9.69
C GLY A 368 0.63 19.81 8.38
N LEU A 369 -0.26 19.65 7.40
CA LEU A 369 -0.17 20.25 6.05
C LEU A 369 -1.56 20.69 5.57
N VAL A 370 -1.63 21.32 4.41
CA VAL A 370 -2.89 21.75 3.77
C VAL A 370 -3.12 20.92 2.51
N ILE A 371 -4.34 20.39 2.34
CA ILE A 371 -4.76 19.65 1.16
C ILE A 371 -5.64 20.55 0.30
N THR A 372 -5.24 20.79 -0.95
CA THR A 372 -5.99 21.65 -1.87
C THR A 372 -7.23 20.95 -2.43
N ASP A 373 -8.21 21.72 -2.92
CA ASP A 373 -9.36 21.16 -3.61
C ASP A 373 -8.95 20.43 -4.91
N GLU A 374 -7.91 20.95 -5.58
CA GLU A 374 -7.31 20.32 -6.76
C GLU A 374 -6.75 18.92 -6.45
N ALA A 375 -6.15 18.73 -5.26
CA ALA A 375 -5.68 17.42 -4.83
C ALA A 375 -6.82 16.43 -4.65
N ILE A 376 -7.94 16.86 -4.07
CA ILE A 376 -9.14 16.02 -3.90
C ILE A 376 -9.71 15.63 -5.28
N ASP A 377 -9.83 16.60 -6.19
CA ASP A 377 -10.31 16.37 -7.54
C ASP A 377 -9.40 15.41 -8.30
N ALA A 378 -8.10 15.61 -8.21
CA ALA A 378 -7.10 14.72 -8.80
C ALA A 378 -7.15 13.32 -8.18
N ALA A 379 -7.25 13.18 -6.85
CA ALA A 379 -7.32 11.89 -6.16
C ALA A 379 -8.52 11.06 -6.64
N VAL A 380 -9.69 11.67 -6.80
CA VAL A 380 -10.89 10.98 -7.29
C VAL A 380 -10.78 10.65 -8.79
N ALA A 381 -10.43 11.62 -9.64
CA ALA A 381 -10.39 11.44 -11.08
C ALA A 381 -9.30 10.45 -11.50
N LEU A 382 -8.08 10.60 -10.97
CA LEU A 382 -6.95 9.76 -11.32
C LEU A 382 -7.11 8.34 -10.75
N SER A 383 -7.58 8.18 -9.51
CA SER A 383 -7.83 6.85 -8.95
C SER A 383 -8.92 6.10 -9.73
N GLN A 384 -9.95 6.78 -10.20
CA GLN A 384 -11.00 6.16 -11.00
C GLN A 384 -10.46 5.66 -12.35
N ARG A 385 -9.58 6.44 -12.98
CA ARG A 385 -9.03 6.14 -14.31
C ARG A 385 -7.94 5.07 -14.27
N TYR A 386 -7.08 5.08 -13.26
CA TYR A 386 -5.85 4.28 -13.23
C TYR A 386 -5.83 3.16 -12.20
N LEU A 387 -6.81 3.09 -11.30
CA LEU A 387 -6.96 2.02 -10.30
C LEU A 387 -8.33 1.33 -10.44
N PRO A 388 -8.55 0.56 -11.53
CA PRO A 388 -9.84 -0.10 -11.78
C PRO A 388 -10.15 -1.21 -10.77
N ASP A 389 -9.14 -1.84 -10.18
CA ASP A 389 -9.29 -3.00 -9.28
C ASP A 389 -9.75 -2.63 -7.87
N ARG A 390 -9.81 -1.35 -7.53
CA ARG A 390 -10.25 -0.85 -6.23
C ARG A 390 -11.45 0.06 -6.37
N ASN A 391 -12.26 0.16 -5.32
CA ASN A 391 -13.47 0.95 -5.32
C ASN A 391 -13.28 2.32 -4.65
N LEU A 392 -14.05 3.30 -5.10
CA LEU A 392 -14.22 4.55 -4.37
C LEU A 392 -15.05 4.28 -3.10
N PRO A 393 -14.81 5.02 -1.99
CA PRO A 393 -13.86 6.13 -1.85
C PRO A 393 -12.45 5.69 -1.44
N ASP A 394 -12.25 4.43 -1.04
CA ASP A 394 -11.05 3.89 -0.40
C ASP A 394 -9.76 4.20 -1.18
N LYS A 395 -9.74 3.89 -2.49
CA LYS A 395 -8.59 4.17 -3.35
C LYS A 395 -8.19 5.66 -3.43
N ALA A 396 -9.16 6.56 -3.33
CA ALA A 396 -8.90 8.00 -3.37
C ALA A 396 -8.43 8.52 -2.01
N ILE A 397 -8.93 7.94 -0.91
CA ILE A 397 -8.48 8.22 0.46
C ILE A 397 -7.04 7.77 0.63
N ASP A 398 -6.72 6.53 0.24
CA ASP A 398 -5.35 5.99 0.30
C ASP A 398 -4.37 6.87 -0.48
N LEU A 399 -4.78 7.30 -1.67
CA LEU A 399 -3.94 8.14 -2.53
C LEU A 399 -3.67 9.51 -1.90
N MET A 400 -4.69 10.10 -1.29
CA MET A 400 -4.59 11.39 -0.57
C MET A 400 -3.71 11.26 0.68
N ASP A 401 -3.86 10.19 1.45
CA ASP A 401 -3.07 9.94 2.67
C ASP A 401 -1.59 9.72 2.35
N GLU A 402 -1.30 8.89 1.34
CA GLU A 402 0.09 8.64 0.93
C GLU A 402 0.73 9.89 0.32
N ALA A 403 -0.01 10.69 -0.46
CA ALA A 403 0.51 11.95 -0.98
C ALA A 403 0.85 12.93 0.16
N ALA A 404 -0.01 13.02 1.16
CA ALA A 404 0.25 13.81 2.35
C ALA A 404 1.49 13.33 3.11
N ALA A 405 1.65 12.02 3.26
CA ALA A 405 2.84 11.43 3.86
C ALA A 405 4.12 11.71 3.03
N CYS A 406 4.05 11.58 1.70
CA CYS A 406 5.18 11.86 0.80
C CYS A 406 5.62 13.33 0.87
N VAL A 407 4.68 14.26 0.83
CA VAL A 407 4.97 15.70 0.94
C VAL A 407 5.60 16.02 2.31
N LYS A 408 5.08 15.45 3.38
CA LYS A 408 5.63 15.59 4.73
C LYS A 408 7.08 15.09 4.83
N ILE A 409 7.35 13.91 4.29
CA ILE A 409 8.70 13.31 4.27
C ILE A 409 9.62 14.12 3.35
N GLY A 410 9.15 14.52 2.17
CA GLY A 410 9.90 15.36 1.24
C GLY A 410 10.31 16.70 1.85
N GLY A 411 9.35 17.37 2.51
CA GLY A 411 9.61 18.61 3.24
C GLY A 411 10.45 18.42 4.51
N ALA A 412 10.61 17.19 5.00
CA ALA A 412 11.49 16.91 6.14
C ALA A 412 12.95 16.66 5.74
N LYS A 413 13.23 16.43 4.46
CA LYS A 413 14.62 16.29 4.00
C LYS A 413 15.36 17.61 4.13
N GLU A 414 16.54 17.56 4.74
CA GLU A 414 17.45 18.71 4.74
C GLU A 414 17.88 19.03 3.30
N PRO A 415 17.98 20.32 2.94
CA PRO A 415 18.51 20.72 1.63
C PRO A 415 19.87 20.08 1.35
N GLU A 416 20.15 19.82 0.07
CA GLU A 416 21.47 19.27 -0.34
C GLU A 416 22.64 20.14 0.13
N ASP A 417 22.43 21.46 0.25
CA ASP A 417 23.42 22.38 0.80
C ASP A 417 23.80 22.04 2.25
N CYS A 418 22.85 21.62 3.08
CA CYS A 418 23.13 21.22 4.47
C CYS A 418 23.92 19.90 4.50
N SER A 419 23.55 18.93 3.67
CA SER A 419 24.25 17.64 3.60
C SER A 419 25.67 17.77 3.07
N THR A 420 25.91 18.62 2.06
CA THR A 420 27.22 18.90 1.50
C THR A 420 28.11 19.65 2.49
N LEU A 421 27.58 20.63 3.21
CA LEU A 421 28.30 21.35 4.27
C LEU A 421 28.67 20.43 5.43
N GLU A 422 27.75 19.51 5.79
CA GLU A 422 28.01 18.52 6.85
C GLU A 422 29.11 17.54 6.44
N GLN A 423 29.12 17.10 5.18
CA GLN A 423 30.13 16.22 4.65
C GLN A 423 31.50 16.93 4.62
N ARG A 424 31.57 18.15 4.09
CA ARG A 424 32.83 18.97 4.11
C ARG A 424 33.33 19.20 5.52
N ARG A 425 32.45 19.47 6.48
CA ARG A 425 32.82 19.60 7.89
C ARG A 425 33.44 18.30 8.43
N LYS A 426 32.84 17.12 8.14
CA LYS A 426 33.39 15.82 8.55
C LYS A 426 34.76 15.55 7.95
N GLU A 427 34.95 15.86 6.67
CA GLU A 427 36.23 15.74 5.99
C GLU A 427 37.31 16.67 6.62
N THR A 428 36.92 17.91 6.91
CA THR A 428 37.81 18.89 7.57
C THR A 428 38.19 18.44 8.98
N ILE A 429 37.25 17.85 9.76
CA ILE A 429 37.57 17.31 11.09
C ILE A 429 38.53 16.13 10.97
N SER A 430 38.36 15.23 10.00
CA SER A 430 39.28 14.13 9.77
C SER A 430 40.67 14.60 9.39
N ALA A 431 40.79 15.62 8.53
CA ALA A 431 42.05 16.24 8.15
C ALA A 431 42.72 16.96 9.33
N LEU A 432 41.92 17.65 10.18
CA LEU A 432 42.41 18.27 11.41
C LEU A 432 43.00 17.24 12.38
N GLU A 433 42.34 16.11 12.57
CA GLU A 433 42.86 15.03 13.42
C GLU A 433 44.19 14.47 12.88
N GLN A 434 44.30 14.32 11.56
CA GLN A 434 45.54 13.87 10.92
C GLN A 434 46.68 14.90 11.08
N ALA A 435 46.42 16.19 10.88
CA ALA A 435 47.39 17.27 11.08
C ALA A 435 47.89 17.32 12.55
N ILE A 436 46.99 17.16 13.53
CA ILE A 436 47.37 17.10 14.94
C ILE A 436 48.26 15.88 15.23
N ARG A 437 47.91 14.69 14.66
CA ARG A 437 48.74 13.49 14.82
C ARG A 437 50.12 13.63 14.17
N GLY A 438 50.18 14.36 13.03
CA GLY A 438 51.40 14.68 12.31
C GLY A 438 52.23 15.81 12.95
N GLN A 439 51.75 16.43 14.05
CA GLN A 439 52.33 17.59 14.72
C GLN A 439 52.48 18.84 13.82
N ASP A 440 51.67 18.93 12.76
CA ASP A 440 51.58 20.10 11.90
C ASP A 440 50.56 21.10 12.47
N PHE A 441 51.01 21.92 13.41
CA PHE A 441 50.16 22.86 14.12
C PHE A 441 49.72 24.05 13.26
N GLU A 442 50.44 24.38 12.21
CA GLU A 442 50.13 25.48 11.30
C GLU A 442 48.94 25.07 10.39
N GLN A 443 48.96 23.89 9.81
CA GLN A 443 47.85 23.32 9.08
C GLN A 443 46.66 23.05 10.01
N ALA A 444 46.85 22.55 11.21
CA ALA A 444 45.81 22.32 12.18
C ALA A 444 45.04 23.59 12.56
N ALA A 445 45.73 24.76 12.66
CA ALA A 445 45.08 26.04 12.91
C ALA A 445 44.20 26.48 11.74
N LEU A 446 44.64 26.34 10.49
CA LEU A 446 43.87 26.69 9.30
C LEU A 446 42.64 25.79 9.16
N LEU A 447 42.80 24.47 9.40
CA LEU A 447 41.67 23.51 9.33
C LEU A 447 40.65 23.75 10.45
N ARG A 448 41.06 24.21 11.62
CA ARG A 448 40.17 24.60 12.70
C ARG A 448 39.31 25.81 12.35
N ASP A 449 39.95 26.84 11.74
CA ASP A 449 39.22 28.02 11.28
C ASP A 449 38.19 27.65 10.16
N ALA A 450 38.58 26.75 9.27
CA ALA A 450 37.69 26.22 8.25
C ALA A 450 36.53 25.43 8.86
N GLU A 451 36.77 24.58 9.89
CA GLU A 451 35.67 23.84 10.61
C GLU A 451 34.69 24.82 11.25
N VAL A 452 35.18 25.85 11.91
CA VAL A 452 34.32 26.87 12.54
C VAL A 452 33.48 27.60 11.49
N SER A 453 34.06 27.92 10.33
CA SER A 453 33.34 28.53 9.22
C SER A 453 32.23 27.60 8.67
N PHE A 454 32.54 26.33 8.40
CA PHE A 454 31.53 25.36 7.93
C PHE A 454 30.43 25.12 8.95
N ARG A 455 30.76 25.08 10.24
CA ARG A 455 29.76 24.96 11.30
C ARG A 455 28.78 26.13 11.29
N HIS A 456 29.29 27.36 11.19
CA HIS A 456 28.47 28.58 11.15
C HIS A 456 27.56 28.59 9.90
N GLN A 457 28.11 28.25 8.73
CA GLN A 457 27.34 28.14 7.51
C GLN A 457 26.23 27.07 7.60
N LEU A 458 26.52 25.93 8.24
CA LEU A 458 25.54 24.87 8.48
C LEU A 458 24.43 25.34 9.42
N GLU A 459 24.78 26.01 10.52
CA GLU A 459 23.81 26.58 11.46
C GLU A 459 22.92 27.64 10.80
N GLU A 460 23.47 28.51 9.97
CA GLU A 460 22.71 29.48 9.20
C GLU A 460 21.79 28.82 8.16
N ALA A 461 22.28 27.81 7.43
CA ALA A 461 21.48 27.07 6.47
C ALA A 461 20.31 26.33 7.15
N GLN A 462 20.59 25.71 8.30
CA GLN A 462 19.55 25.04 9.11
C GLN A 462 18.53 26.04 9.69
N GLN A 463 18.97 27.21 10.12
CA GLN A 463 18.05 28.26 10.61
C GLN A 463 17.17 28.79 9.46
N ARG A 464 17.74 29.06 8.27
CA ARG A 464 16.98 29.46 7.08
C ARG A 464 15.96 28.41 6.69
N TRP A 465 16.34 27.14 6.68
CA TRP A 465 15.45 26.04 6.40
C TRP A 465 14.30 25.91 7.43
N LYS A 466 14.61 26.01 8.73
CA LYS A 466 13.59 25.99 9.78
C LYS A 466 12.65 27.21 9.68
N ALA A 467 13.16 28.40 9.39
CA ALA A 467 12.36 29.61 9.20
C ALA A 467 11.45 29.49 7.97
N ALA A 468 11.95 28.98 6.85
CA ALA A 468 11.16 28.75 5.65
C ALA A 468 9.99 27.79 5.89
N ARG A 469 10.19 26.72 6.68
CA ARG A 469 9.13 25.79 7.09
C ARG A 469 8.05 26.40 7.99
N THR A 470 8.42 27.39 8.76
CA THR A 470 7.46 28.06 9.66
C THR A 470 6.55 29.04 8.91
N HIS A 471 7.02 29.56 7.78
CA HIS A 471 6.31 30.57 7.00
C HIS A 471 5.49 30.04 5.82
N ALA A 472 5.76 28.83 5.33
CA ALA A 472 5.00 28.21 4.23
C ALA A 472 4.46 26.85 4.69
N PRO A 473 3.15 26.69 4.93
CA PRO A 473 2.58 25.39 5.20
C PRO A 473 2.81 24.46 3.99
N LEU A 474 3.22 23.22 4.25
CA LEU A 474 3.33 22.22 3.20
C LEU A 474 1.95 22.00 2.59
N THR A 475 1.86 22.05 1.27
CA THR A 475 0.60 21.86 0.54
C THR A 475 0.67 20.59 -0.29
N VAL A 476 -0.44 19.85 -0.30
CA VAL A 476 -0.67 18.74 -1.23
C VAL A 476 -1.52 19.27 -2.38
N ASP A 477 -1.00 19.21 -3.57
CA ASP A 477 -1.63 19.62 -4.83
C ASP A 477 -1.94 18.40 -5.72
N GLY A 478 -2.50 18.64 -6.89
CA GLY A 478 -2.79 17.60 -7.88
C GLY A 478 -1.55 16.87 -8.39
N ASP A 479 -0.41 17.55 -8.46
CA ASP A 479 0.85 16.98 -8.91
C ASP A 479 1.43 15.99 -7.88
N ALA A 480 1.30 16.28 -6.59
CA ALA A 480 1.70 15.35 -5.53
C ALA A 480 0.89 14.04 -5.59
N ILE A 481 -0.42 14.14 -5.85
CA ILE A 481 -1.30 12.99 -6.07
C ILE A 481 -0.85 12.19 -7.30
N ALA A 482 -0.59 12.86 -8.42
CA ALA A 482 -0.15 12.23 -9.65
C ALA A 482 1.22 11.52 -9.50
N GLN A 483 2.15 12.10 -8.72
CA GLN A 483 3.44 11.48 -8.42
C GLN A 483 3.29 10.17 -7.63
N VAL A 484 2.42 10.13 -6.62
CA VAL A 484 2.17 8.91 -5.86
C VAL A 484 1.53 7.85 -6.75
N LEU A 485 0.51 8.22 -7.52
CA LEU A 485 -0.13 7.29 -8.44
C LEU A 485 0.86 6.74 -9.48
N SER A 486 1.75 7.59 -9.97
CA SER A 486 2.82 7.19 -10.88
C SER A 486 3.76 6.13 -10.27
N ARG A 487 4.06 6.25 -8.98
CA ARG A 487 4.85 5.23 -8.26
C ARG A 487 4.09 3.92 -8.08
N TRP A 488 2.79 3.96 -7.79
CA TRP A 488 1.97 2.77 -7.61
C TRP A 488 1.77 1.98 -8.90
N THR A 489 1.47 2.71 -9.97
CA THR A 489 1.09 2.09 -11.24
C THR A 489 2.26 1.92 -12.20
N GLY A 490 3.37 2.65 -11.96
CA GLY A 490 4.47 2.78 -12.92
C GLY A 490 4.10 3.62 -14.15
N ILE A 491 2.93 4.30 -14.13
CA ILE A 491 2.43 5.14 -15.22
C ILE A 491 2.85 6.58 -14.93
N PRO A 492 3.53 7.30 -15.82
CA PRO A 492 3.73 8.73 -15.70
C PRO A 492 2.38 9.45 -15.88
N VAL A 493 1.73 9.77 -14.76
CA VAL A 493 0.39 10.38 -14.71
C VAL A 493 0.48 11.92 -14.58
N THR A 494 1.66 12.42 -14.22
CA THR A 494 1.92 13.86 -14.17
C THR A 494 1.63 14.48 -15.53
N ALA A 495 1.05 15.68 -15.53
CA ALA A 495 0.87 16.48 -16.76
C ALA A 495 2.19 16.43 -17.55
N LEU A 496 2.08 16.25 -18.89
CA LEU A 496 3.23 16.17 -19.79
C LEU A 496 4.27 17.23 -19.38
N THR A 497 5.29 16.81 -18.64
CA THR A 497 6.40 17.70 -18.32
C THR A 497 7.03 18.10 -19.65
N GLN A 498 7.65 19.28 -19.73
CA GLN A 498 8.34 19.71 -20.95
C GLN A 498 9.30 18.63 -21.47
N ASP A 499 9.88 17.83 -20.54
CA ASP A 499 10.76 16.70 -20.86
C ASP A 499 10.02 15.51 -21.48
N GLU A 500 8.80 15.18 -21.03
CA GLU A 500 7.98 14.13 -21.65
C GLU A 500 7.44 14.55 -23.01
N ALA A 501 6.99 15.78 -23.14
CA ALA A 501 6.59 16.35 -24.44
C ALA A 501 7.76 16.28 -25.43
N SER A 502 8.96 16.67 -25.01
CA SER A 502 10.18 16.55 -25.81
C SER A 502 10.47 15.09 -26.20
N ARG A 503 10.38 14.15 -25.26
CA ARG A 503 10.60 12.71 -25.55
C ARG A 503 9.59 12.17 -26.56
N LEU A 504 8.32 12.56 -26.48
CA LEU A 504 7.29 12.14 -27.44
C LEU A 504 7.47 12.78 -28.81
N LEU A 505 7.98 14.01 -28.87
CA LEU A 505 8.34 14.66 -30.13
C LEU A 505 9.53 13.95 -30.81
N HIS A 506 10.52 13.49 -30.03
CA HIS A 506 11.70 12.77 -30.51
C HIS A 506 11.54 11.23 -30.49
N LEU A 507 10.30 10.73 -30.31
CA LEU A 507 10.04 9.28 -30.24
C LEU A 507 10.48 8.55 -31.53
N GLU A 508 10.29 9.16 -32.69
CA GLU A 508 10.72 8.59 -33.98
C GLU A 508 12.24 8.39 -34.05
N ASP A 509 13.00 9.39 -33.61
CA ASP A 509 14.46 9.31 -33.58
C ASP A 509 14.95 8.23 -32.60
N ALA A 510 14.27 8.12 -31.46
CA ALA A 510 14.57 7.11 -30.47
C ALA A 510 14.31 5.68 -30.99
N LEU A 511 13.20 5.46 -31.71
CA LEU A 511 12.87 4.18 -32.31
C LEU A 511 13.84 3.86 -33.46
N HIS A 512 14.23 4.83 -34.30
CA HIS A 512 15.16 4.63 -35.41
C HIS A 512 16.59 4.27 -34.97
N ARG A 513 16.97 4.53 -33.71
CA ARG A 513 18.28 4.06 -33.18
C ARG A 513 18.39 2.53 -33.11
N ARG A 514 17.25 1.83 -33.00
CA ARG A 514 17.19 0.36 -32.90
C ARG A 514 16.54 -0.30 -34.12
N VAL A 515 15.57 0.36 -34.71
CA VAL A 515 14.82 -0.16 -35.87
C VAL A 515 15.27 0.56 -37.11
N ILE A 516 16.04 -0.14 -37.92
CA ILE A 516 16.55 0.37 -39.19
C ILE A 516 15.49 0.18 -40.28
N GLY A 517 15.38 1.18 -41.16
CA GLY A 517 14.33 1.22 -42.17
C GLY A 517 12.94 1.48 -41.58
N GLN A 518 11.92 0.98 -42.24
CA GLN A 518 10.50 1.01 -41.78
C GLN A 518 9.98 2.39 -41.37
N LYS A 519 10.41 3.46 -42.06
CA LYS A 519 10.09 4.86 -41.70
C LYS A 519 8.60 5.13 -41.58
N THR A 520 7.80 4.57 -42.50
CA THR A 520 6.34 4.71 -42.47
C THR A 520 5.73 4.07 -41.22
N ALA A 521 6.20 2.87 -40.86
CA ALA A 521 5.73 2.16 -39.65
C ALA A 521 6.02 2.94 -38.37
N VAL A 522 7.25 3.46 -38.24
CA VAL A 522 7.67 4.22 -37.07
C VAL A 522 6.88 5.54 -36.96
N HIS A 523 6.68 6.23 -38.08
CA HIS A 523 5.91 7.48 -38.12
C HIS A 523 4.45 7.29 -37.73
N SER A 524 3.78 6.26 -38.26
CA SER A 524 2.38 5.94 -37.94
C SER A 524 2.18 5.67 -36.45
N ILE A 525 3.03 4.82 -35.88
CA ILE A 525 2.99 4.48 -34.46
C ILE A 525 3.25 5.72 -33.59
N ALA A 526 4.28 6.51 -33.91
CA ALA A 526 4.60 7.71 -33.14
C ALA A 526 3.48 8.75 -33.20
N SER A 527 2.84 8.90 -34.35
CA SER A 527 1.69 9.80 -34.55
C SER A 527 0.47 9.36 -33.74
N ALA A 528 0.15 8.07 -33.74
CA ALA A 528 -0.96 7.53 -32.96
C ALA A 528 -0.72 7.68 -31.45
N ILE A 529 0.49 7.44 -30.98
CA ILE A 529 0.87 7.59 -29.57
C ILE A 529 0.81 9.07 -29.15
N ARG A 530 1.31 10.00 -29.99
CA ARG A 530 1.21 11.44 -29.72
C ARG A 530 -0.25 11.88 -29.62
N ARG A 531 -1.12 11.42 -30.53
CA ARG A 531 -2.57 11.72 -30.53
C ARG A 531 -3.24 11.23 -29.25
N SER A 532 -2.95 10.00 -28.84
CA SER A 532 -3.49 9.42 -27.60
C SER A 532 -3.03 10.18 -26.36
N ARG A 533 -1.74 10.52 -26.28
CA ARG A 533 -1.17 11.26 -25.15
C ARG A 533 -1.62 12.72 -25.08
N ALA A 534 -1.96 13.31 -26.21
CA ALA A 534 -2.57 14.63 -26.27
C ALA A 534 -4.06 14.66 -25.85
N GLY A 535 -4.63 13.50 -25.46
CA GLY A 535 -6.03 13.41 -25.04
C GLY A 535 -7.05 13.48 -26.19
N LEU A 536 -6.60 13.27 -27.44
CA LEU A 536 -7.46 13.33 -28.64
C LEU A 536 -8.00 11.96 -29.06
N GLN A 537 -7.98 10.97 -28.17
CA GLN A 537 -8.45 9.60 -28.41
C GLN A 537 -9.82 9.36 -27.77
N GLU A 538 -10.58 8.42 -28.33
CA GLU A 538 -11.83 7.93 -27.75
C GLU A 538 -11.56 7.24 -26.39
N GLU A 539 -12.32 7.61 -25.34
CA GLU A 539 -12.08 7.16 -23.96
C GLU A 539 -12.21 5.64 -23.75
N ASN A 540 -12.95 4.95 -24.62
CA ASN A 540 -13.27 3.54 -24.49
C ASN A 540 -12.37 2.60 -25.32
N ARG A 541 -11.29 3.09 -25.93
CA ARG A 541 -10.40 2.30 -26.77
C ARG A 541 -8.97 2.21 -26.23
N PRO A 542 -8.21 1.16 -26.61
CA PRO A 542 -6.78 1.07 -26.32
C PRO A 542 -6.01 2.28 -26.84
N VAL A 543 -4.83 2.61 -26.25
CA VAL A 543 -3.94 3.72 -26.71
C VAL A 543 -3.65 3.67 -28.20
N GLY A 544 -3.60 2.48 -28.78
CA GLY A 544 -3.47 2.24 -30.21
C GLY A 544 -3.57 0.76 -30.52
N SER A 545 -4.16 0.45 -31.66
CA SER A 545 -4.29 -0.92 -32.17
C SER A 545 -3.70 -1.01 -33.58
N PHE A 546 -2.67 -1.83 -33.73
CA PHE A 546 -1.88 -1.91 -34.96
C PHE A 546 -1.81 -3.33 -35.49
N LEU A 547 -2.01 -3.50 -36.81
CA LEU A 547 -1.76 -4.75 -37.49
C LEU A 547 -0.49 -4.62 -38.35
N PHE A 548 0.58 -5.33 -37.97
CA PHE A 548 1.85 -5.36 -38.70
C PHE A 548 1.84 -6.48 -39.73
N ALA A 549 1.67 -6.13 -40.95
CA ALA A 549 1.68 -7.07 -42.09
C ALA A 549 3.02 -7.01 -42.83
N GLY A 550 3.63 -8.18 -43.12
CA GLY A 550 4.87 -8.25 -43.87
C GLY A 550 5.64 -9.53 -43.67
N PRO A 551 6.73 -9.73 -44.41
CA PRO A 551 7.55 -10.96 -44.36
C PRO A 551 8.22 -11.17 -42.99
N SER A 552 8.69 -12.35 -42.72
CA SER A 552 9.42 -12.68 -41.52
C SER A 552 10.80 -11.99 -41.48
N GLY A 553 11.27 -11.61 -40.30
CA GLY A 553 12.63 -11.07 -40.12
C GLY A 553 12.85 -9.62 -40.54
N VAL A 554 11.79 -8.84 -40.82
CA VAL A 554 11.89 -7.41 -41.21
C VAL A 554 11.85 -6.42 -40.01
N GLY A 555 11.80 -6.91 -38.76
CA GLY A 555 11.88 -6.08 -37.59
C GLY A 555 10.57 -5.85 -36.83
N LYS A 556 9.45 -6.52 -37.17
CA LYS A 556 8.14 -6.38 -36.48
C LYS A 556 8.24 -6.50 -34.96
N THR A 557 8.80 -7.58 -34.46
CA THR A 557 8.95 -7.84 -33.00
C THR A 557 9.97 -6.90 -32.35
N GLU A 558 11.01 -6.48 -33.07
CA GLU A 558 12.02 -5.55 -32.54
C GLU A 558 11.43 -4.14 -32.35
N LEU A 559 10.55 -3.71 -33.25
CA LEU A 559 9.82 -2.45 -33.09
C LEU A 559 8.94 -2.50 -31.83
N CYS A 560 8.27 -3.62 -31.55
CA CYS A 560 7.49 -3.79 -30.31
C CYS A 560 8.35 -3.68 -29.04
N ARG A 561 9.57 -4.28 -29.05
CA ARG A 561 10.52 -4.16 -27.92
C ARG A 561 11.03 -2.75 -27.74
N SER A 562 11.44 -2.11 -28.84
CA SER A 562 11.91 -0.72 -28.83
C SER A 562 10.83 0.22 -28.33
N LEU A 563 9.58 -0.01 -28.72
CA LEU A 563 8.43 0.76 -28.28
C LEU A 563 8.19 0.60 -26.77
N ALA A 564 8.25 -0.64 -26.27
CA ALA A 564 8.10 -0.91 -24.83
C ALA A 564 9.20 -0.22 -24.02
N GLU A 565 10.45 -0.26 -24.46
CA GLU A 565 11.55 0.40 -23.79
C GLU A 565 11.45 1.93 -23.84
N CYS A 566 11.11 2.52 -25.00
CA CYS A 566 11.01 3.96 -25.16
C CYS A 566 9.87 4.56 -24.33
N LEU A 567 8.71 3.87 -24.26
CA LEU A 567 7.52 4.40 -23.58
C LEU A 567 7.46 4.05 -22.12
N PHE A 568 7.92 2.85 -21.74
CA PHE A 568 7.74 2.27 -20.40
C PHE A 568 9.06 2.04 -19.66
N GLY A 569 10.21 2.38 -20.28
CA GLY A 569 11.53 2.29 -19.66
C GLY A 569 12.09 0.87 -19.50
N SER A 570 11.35 -0.17 -19.92
CA SER A 570 11.77 -1.57 -19.82
C SER A 570 11.20 -2.41 -20.95
N GLU A 571 12.01 -3.32 -21.50
CA GLU A 571 11.55 -4.34 -22.45
C GLU A 571 10.56 -5.33 -21.80
N ASP A 572 10.56 -5.48 -20.47
CA ASP A 572 9.62 -6.34 -19.72
C ASP A 572 8.16 -5.83 -19.76
N ALA A 573 7.96 -4.59 -20.19
CA ALA A 573 6.63 -4.05 -20.45
C ALA A 573 5.98 -4.63 -21.73
N LEU A 574 6.69 -5.48 -22.47
CA LEU A 574 6.15 -6.21 -23.61
C LEU A 574 5.57 -7.56 -23.15
N LEU A 575 4.26 -7.73 -23.30
CA LEU A 575 3.59 -9.02 -23.19
C LEU A 575 3.51 -9.66 -24.59
N ARG A 576 4.28 -10.69 -24.84
CA ARG A 576 4.21 -11.45 -26.10
C ARG A 576 3.36 -12.70 -25.94
N LEU A 577 2.39 -12.85 -26.81
CA LEU A 577 1.53 -14.01 -26.95
C LEU A 577 1.70 -14.59 -28.35
N ASP A 578 2.23 -15.79 -28.43
CA ASP A 578 2.40 -16.50 -29.70
C ASP A 578 1.11 -17.24 -30.04
N MET A 579 0.45 -16.83 -31.11
CA MET A 579 -0.85 -17.36 -31.49
C MET A 579 -0.78 -18.81 -32.00
N SER A 580 0.41 -19.34 -32.28
CA SER A 580 0.63 -20.77 -32.53
C SER A 580 0.25 -21.65 -31.32
N GLU A 581 0.30 -21.10 -30.09
CA GLU A 581 -0.12 -21.80 -28.87
C GLU A 581 -1.65 -21.83 -28.71
N TYR A 582 -2.40 -21.04 -29.50
CA TYR A 582 -3.84 -20.80 -29.38
C TYR A 582 -4.62 -21.17 -30.63
N MET A 583 -4.20 -22.26 -31.29
CA MET A 583 -4.85 -22.80 -32.50
C MET A 583 -6.14 -23.57 -32.19
N GLU A 584 -6.26 -24.13 -30.98
CA GLU A 584 -7.42 -24.94 -30.56
C GLU A 584 -8.37 -24.13 -29.69
N ALA A 585 -9.68 -24.40 -29.78
CA ALA A 585 -10.70 -23.72 -28.98
C ALA A 585 -10.44 -23.85 -27.46
N GLN A 586 -9.92 -25.00 -27.01
CA GLN A 586 -9.59 -25.21 -25.58
C GLN A 586 -8.44 -24.33 -25.10
N SER A 587 -7.51 -23.97 -25.97
CA SER A 587 -6.37 -23.12 -25.59
C SER A 587 -6.76 -21.64 -25.40
N VAL A 588 -7.89 -21.21 -25.98
CA VAL A 588 -8.43 -19.85 -25.80
C VAL A 588 -8.78 -19.58 -24.33
N SER A 589 -9.26 -20.60 -23.61
CA SER A 589 -9.56 -20.50 -22.18
C SER A 589 -8.31 -20.12 -21.34
N ARG A 590 -7.11 -20.41 -21.80
CA ARG A 590 -5.87 -19.97 -21.12
C ARG A 590 -5.67 -18.45 -21.15
N LEU A 591 -6.29 -17.74 -22.13
CA LEU A 591 -6.19 -16.27 -22.21
C LEU A 591 -7.09 -15.58 -21.19
N ILE A 592 -8.32 -16.11 -20.97
CA ILE A 592 -9.36 -15.50 -20.16
C ILE A 592 -9.69 -16.27 -18.88
N GLY A 593 -9.08 -17.44 -18.68
CA GLY A 593 -9.35 -18.36 -17.57
C GLY A 593 -10.34 -19.46 -17.94
N SER A 594 -10.26 -20.60 -17.23
CA SER A 594 -11.13 -21.77 -17.43
C SER A 594 -12.54 -21.50 -16.85
N PRO A 595 -13.61 -22.02 -17.49
CA PRO A 595 -14.96 -21.94 -16.95
C PRO A 595 -15.11 -22.68 -15.61
N PRO A 596 -16.11 -22.35 -14.77
CA PRO A 596 -16.37 -23.04 -13.51
C PRO A 596 -16.53 -24.55 -13.72
N GLY A 597 -15.81 -25.34 -12.92
CA GLY A 597 -15.88 -26.81 -12.96
C GLY A 597 -14.79 -27.48 -13.80
N TYR A 598 -13.92 -26.72 -14.50
CA TYR A 598 -12.76 -27.26 -15.21
C TYR A 598 -11.47 -27.08 -14.41
N VAL A 599 -10.48 -27.97 -14.65
CA VAL A 599 -9.14 -27.87 -14.04
C VAL A 599 -8.51 -26.54 -14.46
N GLY A 600 -7.95 -25.78 -13.47
CA GLY A 600 -7.35 -24.46 -13.71
C GLY A 600 -8.32 -23.28 -13.57
N TYR A 601 -9.53 -23.46 -13.02
CA TYR A 601 -10.47 -22.36 -12.76
C TYR A 601 -9.91 -21.33 -11.75
N GLU A 602 -9.11 -21.77 -10.78
CA GLU A 602 -8.47 -20.89 -9.78
C GLU A 602 -7.27 -20.13 -10.38
N GLU A 603 -6.70 -20.63 -11.48
CA GLU A 603 -5.67 -19.93 -12.24
C GLU A 603 -6.39 -18.97 -13.21
N GLY A 604 -6.25 -17.67 -12.98
CA GLY A 604 -6.79 -16.62 -13.86
C GLY A 604 -6.23 -16.70 -15.28
N GLY A 605 -6.85 -16.02 -16.24
CA GLY A 605 -6.39 -15.98 -17.62
C GLY A 605 -5.04 -15.28 -17.78
N ARG A 606 -4.12 -15.88 -18.54
CA ARG A 606 -2.77 -15.33 -18.78
C ARG A 606 -2.78 -13.89 -19.30
N LEU A 607 -3.71 -13.55 -20.18
CA LEU A 607 -3.85 -12.21 -20.76
C LEU A 607 -4.49 -11.26 -19.75
N THR A 608 -5.62 -11.65 -19.15
CA THR A 608 -6.40 -10.82 -18.24
C THR A 608 -5.65 -10.51 -16.96
N GLU A 609 -4.96 -11.50 -16.35
CA GLU A 609 -4.10 -11.28 -15.19
C GLU A 609 -2.90 -10.39 -15.47
N ALA A 610 -2.24 -10.60 -16.63
CA ALA A 610 -1.09 -9.81 -17.00
C ALA A 610 -1.45 -8.32 -17.17
N ILE A 611 -2.63 -8.02 -17.72
CA ILE A 611 -3.13 -6.65 -17.87
C ILE A 611 -3.57 -6.08 -16.53
N ARG A 612 -4.25 -6.84 -15.68
CA ARG A 612 -4.61 -6.38 -14.32
C ARG A 612 -3.38 -6.01 -13.50
N LYS A 613 -2.35 -6.86 -13.53
CA LYS A 613 -1.09 -6.58 -12.80
C LYS A 613 -0.34 -5.35 -13.34
N ARG A 614 -0.38 -5.12 -14.65
CA ARG A 614 0.26 -3.97 -15.32
C ARG A 614 -0.59 -3.54 -16.52
N PRO A 615 -1.55 -2.65 -16.35
CA PRO A 615 -2.42 -2.20 -17.45
C PRO A 615 -1.67 -1.38 -18.51
N TYR A 616 -0.50 -0.86 -18.17
CA TYR A 616 0.30 -0.01 -19.02
C TYR A 616 1.45 -0.79 -19.64
N ARG A 617 1.20 -1.35 -20.85
CA ARG A 617 2.18 -2.18 -21.58
C ARG A 617 1.88 -2.30 -23.07
N VAL A 618 2.83 -2.84 -23.80
CA VAL A 618 2.63 -3.31 -25.16
C VAL A 618 2.18 -4.77 -25.13
N VAL A 619 1.06 -5.09 -25.75
CA VAL A 619 0.60 -6.47 -25.93
C VAL A 619 0.80 -6.86 -27.40
N LEU A 620 1.65 -7.84 -27.62
CA LEU A 620 1.96 -8.37 -28.94
C LEU A 620 1.29 -9.73 -29.14
N PHE A 621 0.35 -9.80 -30.08
CA PHE A 621 -0.23 -11.03 -30.59
C PHE A 621 0.56 -11.43 -31.86
N ASP A 622 1.47 -12.37 -31.72
CA ASP A 622 2.38 -12.76 -32.78
C ASP A 622 1.76 -13.88 -33.63
N GLU A 623 1.86 -13.75 -34.97
CA GLU A 623 1.29 -14.67 -35.96
C GLU A 623 -0.23 -14.89 -35.83
N LEU A 624 -0.99 -13.79 -35.80
CA LEU A 624 -2.46 -13.79 -35.56
C LEU A 624 -3.26 -14.66 -36.53
N GLU A 625 -2.79 -14.88 -37.74
CA GLU A 625 -3.41 -15.78 -38.75
C GLU A 625 -3.51 -17.22 -38.30
N LYS A 626 -2.71 -17.64 -37.31
CA LYS A 626 -2.74 -19.00 -36.75
C LYS A 626 -3.74 -19.19 -35.60
N ALA A 627 -4.23 -18.10 -35.06
CA ALA A 627 -5.15 -18.13 -33.92
C ALA A 627 -6.50 -18.75 -34.26
N HIS A 628 -7.11 -19.45 -33.27
CA HIS A 628 -8.48 -19.90 -33.39
C HIS A 628 -9.44 -18.70 -33.56
N PRO A 629 -10.55 -18.84 -34.34
CA PRO A 629 -11.49 -17.73 -34.55
C PRO A 629 -12.06 -17.08 -33.29
N ASP A 630 -12.15 -17.81 -32.19
CA ASP A 630 -12.61 -17.27 -30.89
C ASP A 630 -11.65 -16.24 -30.31
N VAL A 631 -10.35 -16.30 -30.62
CA VAL A 631 -9.39 -15.26 -30.22
C VAL A 631 -9.74 -13.92 -30.91
N TRP A 632 -10.20 -13.98 -32.15
CA TRP A 632 -10.60 -12.75 -32.87
C TRP A 632 -11.85 -12.12 -32.24
N ASN A 633 -12.77 -12.95 -31.73
CA ASN A 633 -13.96 -12.43 -31.00
C ASN A 633 -13.57 -11.74 -29.70
N LEU A 634 -12.56 -12.26 -28.97
CA LEU A 634 -12.01 -11.60 -27.79
C LEU A 634 -11.32 -10.27 -28.13
N LEU A 635 -10.55 -10.27 -29.22
CA LEU A 635 -9.89 -9.04 -29.69
C LEU A 635 -10.90 -7.98 -30.13
N LEU A 636 -12.02 -8.35 -30.75
CA LEU A 636 -13.08 -7.42 -31.10
C LEU A 636 -13.64 -6.72 -29.86
N GLN A 637 -13.90 -7.48 -28.80
CA GLN A 637 -14.36 -6.87 -27.53
C GLN A 637 -13.34 -5.88 -26.96
N ILE A 638 -12.04 -6.23 -27.00
CA ILE A 638 -10.99 -5.32 -26.53
C ILE A 638 -10.90 -4.06 -27.39
N LEU A 639 -11.03 -4.19 -28.72
CA LEU A 639 -10.95 -3.07 -29.66
C LEU A 639 -12.15 -2.14 -29.59
N GLU A 640 -13.34 -2.63 -29.17
CA GLU A 640 -14.57 -1.83 -29.06
C GLU A 640 -14.73 -1.19 -27.70
N ASP A 641 -14.67 -2.00 -26.65
CA ASP A 641 -15.00 -1.60 -25.28
C ASP A 641 -13.76 -1.23 -24.46
N GLY A 642 -12.55 -1.57 -24.93
CA GLY A 642 -11.31 -1.40 -24.17
C GLY A 642 -11.21 -2.30 -22.94
N VAL A 643 -12.15 -3.23 -22.74
CA VAL A 643 -12.26 -4.07 -21.54
C VAL A 643 -12.55 -5.52 -21.93
N LEU A 644 -11.92 -6.46 -21.25
CA LEU A 644 -12.18 -7.90 -21.40
C LEU A 644 -12.59 -8.49 -20.07
N THR A 645 -13.71 -9.21 -20.04
CA THR A 645 -14.19 -9.90 -18.84
C THR A 645 -13.66 -11.33 -18.83
N ASP A 646 -13.04 -11.75 -17.73
CA ASP A 646 -12.54 -13.12 -17.56
C ASP A 646 -13.67 -14.12 -17.18
N SER A 647 -13.29 -15.39 -17.07
CA SER A 647 -14.21 -16.47 -16.69
C SER A 647 -14.75 -16.36 -15.26
N GLN A 648 -14.13 -15.55 -14.41
CA GLN A 648 -14.55 -15.26 -13.04
C GLN A 648 -15.45 -14.01 -12.94
N GLY A 649 -15.74 -13.35 -14.07
CA GLY A 649 -16.51 -12.11 -14.12
C GLY A 649 -15.72 -10.85 -13.81
N GLN A 650 -14.39 -10.94 -13.63
CA GLN A 650 -13.53 -9.79 -13.37
C GLN A 650 -13.13 -9.12 -14.68
N LYS A 651 -13.11 -7.81 -14.68
CA LYS A 651 -12.77 -7.00 -15.85
C LYS A 651 -11.27 -6.70 -15.92
N ALA A 652 -10.67 -6.86 -17.09
CA ALA A 652 -9.31 -6.41 -17.41
C ALA A 652 -9.38 -5.20 -18.35
N ASP A 653 -8.74 -4.10 -17.98
CA ASP A 653 -8.80 -2.81 -18.67
C ASP A 653 -7.61 -2.65 -19.63
N PHE A 654 -7.89 -2.58 -20.94
CA PHE A 654 -6.91 -2.42 -22.00
C PHE A 654 -6.79 -0.98 -22.52
N ARG A 655 -7.56 -0.03 -21.99
CA ARG A 655 -7.58 1.37 -22.45
C ARG A 655 -6.23 2.07 -22.34
N ASN A 656 -5.36 1.57 -21.47
CA ASN A 656 -4.01 2.07 -21.31
C ASN A 656 -2.95 1.19 -22.00
N ALA A 657 -3.34 0.13 -22.70
CA ALA A 657 -2.44 -0.78 -23.40
C ALA A 657 -2.30 -0.39 -24.88
N ILE A 658 -1.16 -0.74 -25.46
CA ILE A 658 -0.92 -0.68 -26.91
C ILE A 658 -1.03 -2.09 -27.45
N LEU A 659 -1.96 -2.32 -28.37
CA LEU A 659 -2.18 -3.62 -28.98
C LEU A 659 -1.45 -3.70 -30.32
N ILE A 660 -0.57 -4.67 -30.47
CA ILE A 660 0.13 -4.93 -31.72
C ILE A 660 -0.15 -6.38 -32.12
N MET A 661 -0.62 -6.55 -33.32
CA MET A 661 -0.88 -7.85 -33.93
C MET A 661 0.07 -8.02 -35.10
N THR A 662 0.75 -9.16 -35.22
CA THR A 662 1.60 -9.42 -36.39
C THR A 662 0.96 -10.47 -37.28
N THR A 663 1.14 -10.34 -38.56
CA THR A 663 0.73 -11.33 -39.54
C THR A 663 1.77 -11.45 -40.67
N ASN A 664 1.90 -12.64 -41.19
CA ASN A 664 2.66 -12.91 -42.41
C ASN A 664 1.73 -13.01 -43.63
N ALA A 665 0.42 -12.89 -43.48
CA ALA A 665 -0.55 -12.86 -44.56
C ALA A 665 -0.24 -11.69 -45.52
N GLY A 666 -0.18 -11.95 -46.79
CA GLY A 666 0.18 -10.94 -47.80
C GLY A 666 1.68 -10.77 -48.05
N ALA A 667 2.55 -11.46 -47.32
CA ALA A 667 4.01 -11.40 -47.50
C ALA A 667 4.42 -11.75 -48.97
N GLU A 668 3.74 -12.71 -49.62
CA GLU A 668 3.96 -13.04 -51.01
C GLU A 668 3.64 -11.90 -51.97
N VAL A 669 2.60 -11.13 -51.66
CA VAL A 669 2.21 -9.96 -52.46
C VAL A 669 3.27 -8.87 -52.36
N LEU A 670 3.81 -8.65 -51.19
CA LEU A 670 4.89 -7.67 -50.94
C LEU A 670 6.21 -8.11 -51.56
N ALA A 671 6.53 -9.41 -51.52
CA ALA A 671 7.74 -9.97 -52.15
C ALA A 671 7.66 -9.93 -53.69
N SER A 672 6.48 -10.12 -54.24
CA SER A 672 6.28 -10.03 -55.72
C SER A 672 6.31 -8.59 -56.20
N ALA A 673 5.80 -7.64 -55.43
CA ALA A 673 5.88 -6.22 -55.79
C ALA A 673 7.33 -5.68 -55.74
N ALA A 674 8.19 -6.25 -54.88
CA ALA A 674 9.62 -5.92 -54.87
C ALA A 674 10.44 -6.47 -56.04
N ARG A 675 9.89 -7.41 -56.80
CA ARG A 675 10.55 -7.99 -58.00
C ARG A 675 9.65 -7.73 -59.20
N PRO A 676 9.75 -6.57 -59.90
CA PRO A 676 8.95 -6.32 -61.07
C PRO A 676 9.36 -7.26 -62.21
N LEU A 677 8.56 -8.29 -62.46
CA LEU A 677 8.58 -9.06 -63.66
C LEU A 677 7.71 -8.37 -64.72
N GLY A 678 8.25 -7.33 -65.40
CA GLY A 678 7.56 -6.64 -66.48
C GLY A 678 7.67 -5.11 -66.47
N PHE A 679 7.48 -4.50 -67.63
CA PHE A 679 7.71 -3.08 -67.96
C PHE A 679 6.68 -2.07 -67.38
N SER A 680 5.94 -2.38 -66.33
CA SER A 680 5.03 -1.42 -65.73
C SER A 680 5.51 -1.05 -64.30
N PRO A 681 5.79 0.24 -64.02
CA PRO A 681 6.06 0.71 -62.68
C PRO A 681 4.79 0.53 -61.85
N THR A 682 4.81 -0.36 -60.88
CA THR A 682 3.75 -0.56 -59.90
C THR A 682 3.61 0.74 -59.11
N GLN A 683 2.49 1.43 -59.20
CA GLN A 683 2.25 2.65 -58.40
C GLN A 683 2.15 2.23 -56.92
N PRO A 684 2.64 3.02 -55.95
CA PRO A 684 2.58 2.71 -54.53
C PRO A 684 1.18 2.32 -54.02
N GLY A 685 0.12 2.84 -54.58
CA GLY A 685 -1.27 2.52 -54.22
C GLY A 685 -1.76 1.12 -54.64
N ASP A 686 -1.12 0.48 -55.60
CA ASP A 686 -1.56 -0.87 -56.06
C ASP A 686 -1.06 -2.00 -55.15
N THR A 687 0.09 -1.81 -54.53
CA THR A 687 0.63 -2.73 -53.52
C THR A 687 -0.20 -2.77 -52.25
N GLU A 688 -0.69 -1.58 -51.81
CA GLU A 688 -1.52 -1.46 -50.65
C GLU A 688 -2.91 -2.07 -50.86
N LYS A 689 -3.53 -1.87 -52.02
CA LYS A 689 -4.81 -2.49 -52.38
C LYS A 689 -4.68 -4.01 -52.46
N ALA A 690 -3.58 -4.53 -53.02
CA ALA A 690 -3.34 -5.93 -53.13
C ALA A 690 -3.09 -6.60 -51.75
N LEU A 691 -2.42 -5.88 -50.84
CA LEU A 691 -2.25 -6.32 -49.45
C LEU A 691 -3.59 -6.34 -48.71
N GLN A 692 -4.40 -5.31 -48.82
CA GLN A 692 -5.75 -5.25 -48.22
C GLN A 692 -6.62 -6.42 -48.76
N ALA A 693 -6.53 -6.73 -50.05
CA ALA A 693 -7.25 -7.85 -50.63
C ALA A 693 -6.75 -9.22 -50.06
N ALA A 694 -5.44 -9.36 -49.82
CA ALA A 694 -4.88 -10.56 -49.21
C ALA A 694 -5.29 -10.69 -47.71
N LEU A 695 -5.30 -9.60 -46.98
CA LEU A 695 -5.75 -9.57 -45.57
C LEU A 695 -7.24 -9.90 -45.42
N ARG A 696 -8.10 -9.41 -46.33
CA ARG A 696 -9.54 -9.74 -46.38
C ARG A 696 -9.84 -11.21 -46.62
N LYS A 697 -8.91 -11.99 -47.19
CA LYS A 697 -9.03 -13.44 -47.35
C LYS A 697 -8.81 -14.22 -46.04
N VAL A 698 -8.03 -13.63 -45.12
CA VAL A 698 -7.63 -14.25 -43.84
C VAL A 698 -8.49 -13.75 -42.70
N PHE A 699 -8.70 -12.43 -42.64
CA PHE A 699 -9.39 -11.77 -41.56
C PHE A 699 -10.78 -11.27 -41.99
N ARG A 700 -11.74 -11.32 -41.04
CA ARG A 700 -13.08 -10.79 -41.28
C ARG A 700 -13.03 -9.27 -41.49
N PRO A 701 -13.85 -8.71 -42.40
CA PRO A 701 -13.89 -7.25 -42.63
C PRO A 701 -14.18 -6.45 -41.38
N GLU A 702 -15.04 -6.98 -40.53
CA GLU A 702 -15.41 -6.40 -39.23
C GLU A 702 -14.19 -6.17 -38.34
N PHE A 703 -13.31 -7.16 -38.23
CA PHE A 703 -12.08 -7.10 -37.45
C PHE A 703 -11.10 -6.06 -38.03
N LEU A 704 -10.89 -6.06 -39.36
CA LEU A 704 -9.98 -5.11 -40.01
C LEU A 704 -10.44 -3.64 -39.85
N ASN A 705 -11.76 -3.40 -39.84
CA ASN A 705 -12.33 -2.05 -39.69
C ASN A 705 -12.23 -1.50 -38.25
N ARG A 706 -11.93 -2.33 -37.25
CA ARG A 706 -11.78 -1.94 -35.85
C ARG A 706 -10.34 -1.61 -35.45
N ILE A 707 -9.39 -1.99 -36.31
CA ILE A 707 -7.96 -1.71 -36.13
C ILE A 707 -7.69 -0.27 -36.53
N ASP A 708 -6.98 0.49 -35.72
CA ASP A 708 -6.68 1.91 -35.97
C ASP A 708 -5.80 2.06 -37.20
N GLU A 709 -4.74 1.23 -37.34
CA GLU A 709 -3.87 1.29 -38.50
C GLU A 709 -3.31 -0.10 -38.90
N ILE A 710 -3.29 -0.35 -40.20
CA ILE A 710 -2.64 -1.51 -40.81
C ILE A 710 -1.30 -1.06 -41.38
N ILE A 711 -0.22 -1.51 -40.80
CA ILE A 711 1.14 -1.08 -41.11
C ILE A 711 1.84 -2.14 -41.94
N CYS A 712 2.26 -1.74 -43.15
CA CYS A 712 3.01 -2.57 -44.06
C CYS A 712 4.51 -2.52 -43.79
N PHE A 713 5.12 -3.63 -43.43
CA PHE A 713 6.56 -3.80 -43.33
C PHE A 713 7.15 -4.20 -44.68
N GLN A 714 8.02 -3.37 -45.19
CA GLN A 714 8.68 -3.61 -46.46
C GLN A 714 9.88 -4.55 -46.28
N PRO A 715 10.24 -5.36 -47.33
CA PRO A 715 11.51 -6.07 -47.36
C PRO A 715 12.67 -5.11 -47.18
N LEU A 716 13.68 -5.53 -46.42
CA LEU A 716 14.88 -4.73 -46.17
C LEU A 716 15.76 -4.61 -47.40
N SER A 717 16.24 -3.42 -47.68
CA SER A 717 17.24 -3.15 -48.71
C SER A 717 18.67 -3.57 -48.25
N GLU A 718 19.57 -3.81 -49.17
CA GLU A 718 20.96 -4.16 -48.82
C GLU A 718 21.66 -3.17 -47.87
N PRO A 719 21.55 -1.84 -48.07
CA PRO A 719 22.11 -0.88 -47.11
C PRO A 719 21.52 -1.02 -45.70
N GLU A 720 20.20 -1.23 -45.56
CA GLU A 720 19.53 -1.43 -44.27
C GLU A 720 20.00 -2.72 -43.60
N VAL A 721 20.19 -3.80 -44.36
CA VAL A 721 20.76 -5.06 -43.84
C VAL A 721 22.19 -4.85 -43.33
N GLN A 722 23.01 -4.03 -44.00
CA GLN A 722 24.34 -3.66 -43.56
C GLN A 722 24.32 -2.86 -42.24
N GLU A 723 23.40 -1.90 -42.11
CA GLU A 723 23.24 -1.17 -40.87
C GLU A 723 22.80 -2.08 -39.71
N ILE A 724 21.90 -3.04 -39.97
CA ILE A 724 21.47 -4.04 -38.97
C ILE A 724 22.66 -4.92 -38.56
N ALA A 725 23.47 -5.37 -39.50
CA ALA A 725 24.67 -6.14 -39.22
C ALA A 725 25.65 -5.38 -38.34
N THR A 726 25.82 -4.08 -38.61
CA THR A 726 26.63 -3.15 -37.78
C THR A 726 26.10 -3.04 -36.37
N LEU A 727 24.78 -2.88 -36.20
CA LEU A 727 24.14 -2.83 -34.89
C LEU A 727 24.33 -4.13 -34.10
N MET A 728 24.15 -5.29 -34.76
CA MET A 728 24.32 -6.61 -34.12
C MET A 728 25.76 -6.85 -33.70
N LEU A 729 26.73 -6.49 -34.56
CA LEU A 729 28.16 -6.57 -34.26
C LEU A 729 28.52 -5.66 -33.06
N ASN A 730 27.95 -4.45 -33.02
CA ASN A 730 28.12 -3.53 -31.88
C ASN A 730 27.50 -4.06 -30.59
N GLN A 731 26.41 -4.82 -30.67
CA GLN A 731 25.86 -5.49 -29.48
C GLN A 731 26.81 -6.58 -28.96
N SER A 732 27.34 -7.40 -29.83
CA SER A 732 28.36 -8.41 -29.46
C SER A 732 29.65 -7.75 -28.93
N ARG A 733 30.07 -6.63 -29.53
CA ARG A 733 31.18 -5.81 -29.04
C ARG A 733 30.92 -5.31 -27.59
N LYS A 734 29.73 -4.75 -27.29
CA LYS A 734 29.38 -4.30 -25.94
C LYS A 734 29.39 -5.43 -24.91
N ARG A 735 29.01 -6.65 -25.29
CA ARG A 735 29.06 -7.84 -24.41
C ARG A 735 30.50 -8.22 -24.07
N LEU A 736 31.38 -8.24 -25.06
CA LEU A 736 32.80 -8.55 -24.88
C LEU A 736 33.54 -7.43 -24.14
N GLN A 737 33.15 -6.16 -24.33
CA GLN A 737 33.68 -5.02 -23.56
C GLN A 737 33.40 -5.12 -22.06
N LYS A 738 32.26 -5.73 -21.65
CA LYS A 738 31.99 -6.02 -20.22
C LYS A 738 32.99 -7.01 -19.63
N GLN A 739 33.68 -7.79 -20.46
CA GLN A 739 34.77 -8.69 -20.09
C GLN A 739 36.15 -8.04 -20.28
N HIS A 740 36.19 -6.71 -20.45
CA HIS A 740 37.42 -5.93 -20.71
C HIS A 740 38.16 -6.34 -22.00
N ILE A 741 37.42 -6.78 -23.04
CA ILE A 741 37.98 -7.15 -24.35
C ILE A 741 37.58 -6.07 -25.36
N THR A 742 38.58 -5.53 -26.07
CA THR A 742 38.34 -4.57 -27.15
C THR A 742 38.13 -5.33 -28.47
N VAL A 743 36.97 -5.13 -29.13
CA VAL A 743 36.64 -5.78 -30.40
C VAL A 743 36.67 -4.77 -31.53
N THR A 744 37.38 -5.13 -32.61
CA THR A 744 37.40 -4.36 -33.86
C THR A 744 37.03 -5.29 -35.03
N TYR A 745 36.26 -4.79 -35.99
CA TYR A 745 35.89 -5.55 -37.19
C TYR A 745 36.27 -4.81 -38.45
N THR A 746 36.67 -5.59 -39.44
CA THR A 746 37.01 -5.09 -40.75
C THR A 746 35.78 -4.88 -41.61
N GLN A 747 35.89 -4.11 -42.66
CA GLN A 747 34.83 -3.91 -43.67
C GLN A 747 34.46 -5.26 -44.34
N GLN A 748 35.42 -6.14 -44.55
CA GLN A 748 35.22 -7.47 -45.17
C GLN A 748 34.36 -8.36 -44.22
N ALA A 749 34.62 -8.34 -42.91
CA ALA A 749 33.79 -9.02 -41.93
C ALA A 749 32.33 -8.57 -41.99
N LEU A 750 32.09 -7.24 -42.08
CA LEU A 750 30.73 -6.69 -42.21
C LEU A 750 30.01 -7.18 -43.45
N VAL A 751 30.70 -7.20 -44.63
CA VAL A 751 30.12 -7.69 -45.88
C VAL A 751 29.78 -9.18 -45.78
N THR A 752 30.68 -9.99 -45.21
CA THR A 752 30.44 -11.43 -45.00
C THR A 752 29.26 -11.69 -44.07
N VAL A 753 29.16 -10.97 -42.98
CA VAL A 753 28.00 -11.06 -42.05
C VAL A 753 26.71 -10.68 -42.78
N THR A 754 26.75 -9.66 -43.63
CA THR A 754 25.58 -9.23 -44.40
C THR A 754 25.13 -10.31 -45.36
N GLN A 755 26.07 -10.90 -46.13
CA GLN A 755 25.78 -11.94 -47.12
C GLN A 755 25.33 -13.27 -46.54
N GLN A 756 25.99 -13.75 -45.49
CA GLN A 756 25.66 -15.00 -44.80
C GLN A 756 24.45 -14.89 -43.87
N GLY A 757 24.20 -13.70 -43.33
CA GLY A 757 23.16 -13.41 -42.36
C GLY A 757 21.83 -13.02 -42.98
N HIS A 758 21.74 -12.77 -44.28
CA HIS A 758 20.51 -12.38 -44.97
C HIS A 758 19.97 -13.50 -45.86
N ASP A 759 18.72 -13.84 -45.69
CA ASP A 759 17.96 -14.78 -46.50
C ASP A 759 16.74 -14.06 -47.10
N PRO A 760 16.49 -14.17 -48.38
CA PRO A 760 15.35 -13.50 -49.04
C PRO A 760 13.98 -13.88 -48.47
N THR A 761 13.85 -15.07 -47.85
CA THR A 761 12.60 -15.59 -47.30
C THR A 761 12.49 -15.28 -45.82
N TYR A 762 13.60 -15.38 -45.07
CA TYR A 762 13.64 -15.25 -43.60
C TYR A 762 14.21 -13.91 -43.13
N GLY A 763 14.56 -13.00 -44.06
CA GLY A 763 15.11 -11.68 -43.76
C GLY A 763 16.43 -11.74 -43.02
N VAL A 764 16.60 -10.95 -41.95
CA VAL A 764 17.81 -10.91 -41.14
C VAL A 764 17.77 -11.87 -39.93
N ARG A 765 16.77 -12.73 -39.81
CA ARG A 765 16.63 -13.71 -38.72
C ARG A 765 17.81 -14.67 -38.63
N PRO A 766 18.40 -15.17 -39.76
CA PRO A 766 19.57 -16.03 -39.75
C PRO A 766 20.84 -15.34 -39.23
N MET A 767 20.96 -14.00 -39.37
CA MET A 767 22.15 -13.23 -39.00
C MET A 767 22.54 -13.40 -37.52
N ARG A 768 21.57 -13.44 -36.62
CA ARG A 768 21.81 -13.65 -35.20
C ARG A 768 22.37 -15.06 -34.91
N ARG A 769 21.90 -16.04 -35.66
CA ARG A 769 22.40 -17.43 -35.56
C ARG A 769 23.81 -17.53 -36.10
N TYR A 770 24.09 -16.88 -37.25
CA TYR A 770 25.40 -16.83 -37.86
C TYR A 770 26.42 -16.15 -36.94
N LEU A 771 26.11 -14.97 -36.38
CA LEU A 771 26.98 -14.26 -35.44
C LEU A 771 27.24 -15.10 -34.18
N ARG A 772 26.27 -15.83 -33.68
CA ARG A 772 26.48 -16.73 -32.54
C ARG A 772 27.46 -17.85 -32.90
N GLN A 773 27.32 -18.48 -34.06
CA GLN A 773 28.15 -19.59 -34.48
C GLN A 773 29.56 -19.14 -34.89
N ALA A 774 29.68 -18.06 -35.66
CA ALA A 774 30.94 -17.62 -36.26
C ALA A 774 31.75 -16.64 -35.40
N LEU A 775 31.12 -15.96 -34.45
CA LEU A 775 31.78 -14.95 -33.58
C LEU A 775 31.69 -15.31 -32.10
N GLU A 776 30.47 -15.46 -31.54
CA GLU A 776 30.28 -15.58 -30.10
C GLU A 776 30.81 -16.91 -29.53
N ASN A 777 30.58 -18.04 -30.21
CA ASN A 777 31.08 -19.35 -29.78
C ASN A 777 32.61 -19.45 -29.86
N PRO A 778 33.24 -19.10 -30.97
CA PRO A 778 34.74 -19.14 -31.04
C PRO A 778 35.38 -18.13 -30.08
N ALA A 779 34.80 -16.96 -29.88
CA ALA A 779 35.28 -16.01 -28.88
C ALA A 779 35.18 -16.56 -27.46
N ALA A 780 34.12 -17.31 -27.14
CA ALA A 780 33.97 -17.97 -25.85
C ALA A 780 35.00 -19.10 -25.65
N GLU A 781 35.27 -19.88 -26.69
CA GLU A 781 36.35 -20.91 -26.66
C GLU A 781 37.71 -20.28 -26.38
N LEU A 782 38.07 -19.19 -27.08
CA LEU A 782 39.33 -18.46 -26.86
C LEU A 782 39.45 -17.88 -25.45
N LEU A 783 38.30 -17.45 -24.85
CA LEU A 783 38.24 -17.00 -23.47
C LEU A 783 38.51 -18.15 -22.49
N LEU A 784 37.88 -19.30 -22.70
CA LEU A 784 38.04 -20.49 -21.85
C LEU A 784 39.43 -21.12 -21.96
N GLU A 785 40.04 -21.06 -23.16
CA GLU A 785 41.43 -21.47 -23.37
C GLU A 785 42.47 -20.52 -22.76
N GLY A 786 42.03 -19.36 -22.26
CA GLY A 786 42.94 -18.33 -21.72
C GLY A 786 43.74 -17.59 -22.79
N ARG A 787 43.44 -17.75 -24.06
CA ARG A 787 44.10 -17.06 -25.19
C ARG A 787 43.57 -15.64 -25.37
N LEU A 788 42.32 -15.40 -24.95
CA LEU A 788 41.69 -14.08 -24.92
C LEU A 788 41.56 -13.62 -23.47
N CYS A 789 42.50 -12.83 -23.00
CA CYS A 789 42.52 -12.33 -21.60
C CYS A 789 41.90 -10.93 -21.49
N PRO A 790 41.47 -10.50 -20.30
CA PRO A 790 41.09 -9.11 -20.07
C PRO A 790 42.24 -8.14 -20.48
N GLY A 791 41.87 -7.10 -21.22
CA GLY A 791 42.86 -6.16 -21.81
C GLY A 791 43.35 -6.52 -23.22
N SER A 792 42.97 -7.72 -23.75
CA SER A 792 43.29 -8.14 -25.12
C SER A 792 42.34 -7.48 -26.15
N GLY A 793 42.86 -7.35 -27.38
CA GLY A 793 42.08 -6.97 -28.56
C GLY A 793 41.65 -8.20 -29.37
N LEU A 794 40.37 -8.29 -29.76
CA LEU A 794 39.86 -9.26 -30.72
C LEU A 794 39.60 -8.56 -32.04
N VAL A 795 40.30 -8.99 -33.11
CA VAL A 795 40.05 -8.50 -34.47
C VAL A 795 39.24 -9.56 -35.21
N VAL A 796 38.10 -9.15 -35.72
CA VAL A 796 37.20 -9.95 -36.52
C VAL A 796 37.42 -9.57 -37.98
N ASP A 797 37.93 -10.50 -38.78
CA ASP A 797 38.15 -10.35 -40.21
C ASP A 797 37.39 -11.41 -40.99
N ALA A 798 37.44 -11.39 -42.27
CA ALA A 798 36.85 -12.43 -43.12
C ALA A 798 37.82 -12.88 -44.20
N GLU A 799 38.00 -14.19 -44.29
CA GLU A 799 38.79 -14.83 -45.35
C GLU A 799 37.97 -15.95 -46.00
N GLY A 800 37.92 -15.98 -47.32
CA GLY A 800 37.22 -17.07 -48.05
C GLY A 800 35.71 -17.14 -47.82
N GLY A 801 35.09 -16.06 -47.32
CA GLY A 801 33.61 -16.01 -47.01
C GLY A 801 33.26 -16.51 -45.62
N GLU A 802 34.20 -16.80 -44.74
CA GLU A 802 34.03 -17.14 -43.34
C GLU A 802 34.69 -16.10 -42.44
N LEU A 803 34.15 -15.92 -41.23
CA LEU A 803 34.73 -15.01 -40.22
C LEU A 803 35.95 -15.66 -39.58
N THR A 804 37.03 -14.91 -39.50
CA THR A 804 38.27 -15.31 -38.84
C THR A 804 38.52 -14.40 -37.63
N LEU A 805 38.93 -15.01 -36.52
CA LEU A 805 39.19 -14.30 -35.27
C LEU A 805 40.71 -14.29 -34.98
N SER A 806 41.28 -13.11 -34.82
CA SER A 806 42.68 -12.95 -34.43
C SER A 806 42.78 -12.16 -33.11
N VAL A 807 43.56 -12.71 -32.19
CA VAL A 807 43.80 -12.09 -30.87
C VAL A 807 45.02 -11.21 -30.96
N LYS A 808 44.84 -9.93 -30.64
CA LYS A 808 45.94 -9.00 -30.39
C LYS A 808 46.35 -9.03 -28.93
N ALA A 809 47.62 -9.14 -28.64
CA ALA A 809 48.16 -9.09 -27.30
C ALA A 809 47.72 -7.79 -26.57
N PRO A 810 47.51 -7.85 -25.25
CA PRO A 810 47.11 -6.67 -24.50
C PRO A 810 48.11 -5.54 -24.74
N THR A 811 47.64 -4.42 -25.22
CA THR A 811 48.41 -3.19 -25.26
C THR A 811 48.54 -2.74 -23.80
N LEU A 812 49.74 -2.92 -23.23
CA LEU A 812 50.13 -2.28 -21.96
C LEU A 812 49.95 -0.77 -22.14
N ALA A 813 48.79 -0.23 -21.74
CA ALA A 813 48.68 1.20 -21.51
C ALA A 813 49.59 1.50 -20.34
N LEU A 814 50.73 2.13 -20.63
CA LEU A 814 51.55 2.81 -19.63
C LEU A 814 50.61 3.73 -18.87
N ALA A 815 50.36 3.40 -17.61
CA ALA A 815 49.73 4.33 -16.67
C ALA A 815 50.64 5.57 -16.64
N GLU A 816 50.14 6.70 -17.10
CA GLU A 816 50.73 7.98 -16.77
C GLU A 816 50.65 8.13 -15.24
N PRO A 817 51.74 8.43 -14.56
CA PRO A 817 51.73 8.70 -13.14
C PRO A 817 51.01 10.02 -12.90
N GLU A 818 49.96 10.03 -12.08
CA GLU A 818 49.41 11.23 -11.45
C GLU A 818 50.47 11.93 -10.56
#